data_89e347a6aceb0de1048f81d962baf21e
#
_entry.id   89e347a6aceb0de1048f81d962baf21e
#
_cell.length_a   1.000
_cell.length_b   1.000
_cell.length_c   1.000
_cell.angle_alpha   90.00
_cell.angle_beta   90.00
_cell.angle_gamma   90.00
#
_symmetry.space_group_name_H-M   'P 1'
#
loop_
_entity.id
_entity.type
_entity.pdbx_description
1 polymer ?
#
loop_
_entity_poly.entity_id
_entity_poly.type
_entity_poly.pdbx_seq_one_letter_code
_entity_poly.pdbx_strand_id
1 'polypeptide(L)'
;MIKQEIVDRIISDVSILEVAESEGIDFKSHKGNRHWACCPFHNENTPSFYVDTGTNCWRCFGSCRSGGNVISLYRKLKNGLPFPIACKELAKKYLNEEIEDEWRPSKEEEEKQKEQESLRIALSYAQSYFTECIQEVNPAAIKAREAVCKRWGKDAIGTFGIGYAPVEGFIAWAKHKGLDFDILEQVGLIGTGERGMFPMLRDRYTIPIYDKMSRVIGFTARTMSDNKDVCKYLNLKNSLVYRKDTSVFGINFAQKEARQKDKFYLVEGAPDVLKLQSIGILNTVASLGGSWTENQLKQLYRISKRATFIPDADELKSGNEFPAGTANVFANGRAALQVGFTVNVREIPIDYPAPKKEDPDSWIIDKGHFSQMREEEFVFWYCRRRYWASPEDIEELTTEDRLEAISDICSLLMMIRDEDLQNSYLSTLISTYKHRREWMDTLKRAKVAELSEKQEAERKGDARMLSEFGFTEHDNCYWAYNKEGSEVQWSNFKLKPLFHIRDDFNPVRLFEIKNNSDEPARLIELNMDEITSSSSLRKRLFGIGDYVWMARDEQLIKLLGYLGRVTETADPIKQLGWQREGFYAFCNGAIEDGSWMPIDDMGILRLTAGKFYLPAMSKLNKDSRELYVSEKKFRHEKMVDNPTSQSEFFAKVVQVFGDNAKVGLCFYIATLFRDIVIGKSRSFPLLNAFGPKGCGKTEFAATLMNFFY
;
A
#
# COMPACT_ATOMS: atom_id res chain seq x y z
N MET A 1 -3.65 4.68 10.18
CA MET A 1 -2.60 3.67 9.86
C MET A 1 -1.66 4.25 8.82
N ILE A 2 -0.36 4.09 8.97
CA ILE A 2 0.61 4.57 7.97
C ILE A 2 0.48 3.73 6.70
N LYS A 3 0.47 4.38 5.52
CA LYS A 3 0.41 3.67 4.23
C LYS A 3 1.60 2.71 4.11
N GLN A 4 1.37 1.49 3.66
CA GLN A 4 2.41 0.47 3.54
C GLN A 4 3.58 0.92 2.63
N GLU A 5 3.27 1.70 1.60
CA GLU A 5 4.29 2.28 0.69
C GLU A 5 5.31 3.18 1.42
N ILE A 6 4.85 3.93 2.41
CA ILE A 6 5.74 4.78 3.23
C ILE A 6 6.60 3.93 4.16
N VAL A 7 6.00 2.90 4.75
CA VAL A 7 6.74 1.94 5.59
C VAL A 7 7.82 1.23 4.79
N ASP A 8 7.48 0.80 3.58
CA ASP A 8 8.41 0.11 2.67
C ASP A 8 9.54 1.05 2.23
N ARG A 9 9.24 2.33 1.97
CA ARG A 9 10.26 3.36 1.67
C ARG A 9 11.15 3.67 2.86
N ILE A 10 10.63 3.78 4.07
CA ILE A 10 11.47 3.94 5.25
C ILE A 10 12.43 2.75 5.39
N ILE A 11 11.96 1.53 5.14
CA ILE A 11 12.79 0.33 5.25
C ILE A 11 13.84 0.27 4.14
N SER A 12 13.54 0.73 2.91
CA SER A 12 14.47 0.69 1.78
C SER A 12 15.44 1.85 1.75
N ASP A 13 14.97 3.06 2.02
CA ASP A 13 15.68 4.31 1.71
C ASP A 13 16.35 4.95 2.92
N VAL A 14 15.89 4.64 4.14
CA VAL A 14 16.54 5.16 5.37
C VAL A 14 17.72 4.27 5.75
N SER A 15 18.91 4.83 5.74
CA SER A 15 20.14 4.12 6.10
C SER A 15 20.15 3.71 7.57
N ILE A 16 20.19 2.40 7.83
CA ILE A 16 20.26 1.87 9.19
C ILE A 16 21.54 2.26 9.91
N LEU A 17 22.63 2.46 9.16
CA LEU A 17 23.92 2.91 9.72
C LEU A 17 23.79 4.35 10.22
N GLU A 18 23.28 5.26 9.39
CA GLU A 18 23.06 6.67 9.78
C GLU A 18 22.13 6.80 11.00
N VAL A 19 21.07 6.00 11.05
CA VAL A 19 20.17 5.96 12.20
C VAL A 19 20.90 5.50 13.45
N ALA A 20 21.68 4.44 13.37
CA ALA A 20 22.44 3.90 14.50
C ALA A 20 23.47 4.90 15.03
N GLU A 21 24.24 5.53 14.13
CA GLU A 21 25.25 6.55 14.48
C GLU A 21 24.60 7.80 15.08
N SER A 22 23.49 8.27 14.51
CA SER A 22 22.76 9.44 15.03
C SER A 22 22.17 9.22 16.43
N GLU A 23 21.94 7.98 16.81
CA GLU A 23 21.47 7.57 18.13
C GLU A 23 22.62 7.16 19.09
N GLY A 24 23.86 7.44 18.69
CA GLY A 24 25.04 7.31 19.57
C GLY A 24 25.66 5.91 19.61
N ILE A 25 25.40 5.05 18.63
CA ILE A 25 26.10 3.76 18.54
C ILE A 25 27.47 3.97 17.91
N ASP A 26 28.52 3.65 18.66
CA ASP A 26 29.92 3.74 18.21
C ASP A 26 30.38 2.40 17.63
N PHE A 27 30.56 2.35 16.30
CA PHE A 27 30.99 1.15 15.58
C PHE A 27 32.51 1.00 15.66
N LYS A 28 32.99 -0.09 16.26
CA LYS A 28 34.42 -0.36 16.51
C LYS A 28 35.14 -1.05 15.36
N SER A 29 34.39 -1.71 14.46
CA SER A 29 35.00 -2.40 13.32
C SER A 29 33.95 -2.63 12.22
N HIS A 30 34.42 -2.83 10.97
CA HIS A 30 33.58 -3.21 9.85
C HIS A 30 34.19 -4.37 9.07
N LYS A 31 33.34 -5.22 8.51
CA LYS A 31 33.75 -6.32 7.61
C LYS A 31 32.72 -6.44 6.48
N GLY A 32 33.10 -5.99 5.27
CA GLY A 32 32.18 -5.80 4.18
C GLY A 32 31.08 -4.80 4.54
N ASN A 33 29.82 -5.13 4.31
CA ASN A 33 28.66 -4.28 4.63
C ASN A 33 28.27 -4.28 6.12
N ARG A 34 28.98 -5.02 6.98
CA ARG A 34 28.63 -5.14 8.41
C ARG A 34 29.50 -4.28 9.29
N HIS A 35 28.85 -3.39 10.04
CA HIS A 35 29.46 -2.52 11.02
C HIS A 35 29.16 -3.05 12.42
N TRP A 36 30.21 -3.32 13.22
CA TRP A 36 30.10 -4.01 14.51
C TRP A 36 30.31 -3.05 15.68
N ALA A 37 29.43 -3.19 16.68
CA ALA A 37 29.49 -2.42 17.93
C ALA A 37 29.15 -3.31 19.15
N CYS A 38 29.41 -2.84 20.36
CA CYS A 38 28.79 -3.38 21.55
C CYS A 38 27.29 -3.10 21.51
N CYS A 39 26.47 -4.06 21.96
CA CYS A 39 25.03 -3.93 21.87
C CYS A 39 24.50 -2.83 22.81
N PRO A 40 23.70 -1.90 22.31
CA PRO A 40 23.13 -0.83 23.15
C PRO A 40 22.01 -1.34 24.10
N PHE A 41 21.59 -2.60 23.97
CA PHE A 41 20.43 -3.17 24.68
C PHE A 41 20.80 -4.10 25.82
N HIS A 42 22.09 -4.40 26.01
CA HIS A 42 22.59 -5.18 27.16
C HIS A 42 24.09 -4.86 27.36
N ASN A 43 24.56 -5.12 28.57
CA ASN A 43 25.94 -4.78 28.94
C ASN A 43 26.90 -5.85 28.42
N GLU A 44 27.89 -5.46 27.61
CA GLU A 44 28.92 -6.34 27.06
C GLU A 44 30.20 -5.57 26.72
N ASN A 45 31.33 -6.26 26.72
CA ASN A 45 32.65 -5.68 26.38
C ASN A 45 33.15 -6.10 25.00
N THR A 46 32.52 -7.10 24.38
CA THR A 46 32.86 -7.64 23.05
C THR A 46 31.75 -7.31 22.07
N PRO A 47 32.05 -6.76 20.87
CA PRO A 47 31.04 -6.42 19.88
C PRO A 47 30.22 -7.64 19.44
N SER A 48 28.94 -7.66 19.77
CA SER A 48 28.00 -8.71 19.32
C SER A 48 26.84 -8.15 18.49
N PHE A 49 26.73 -6.85 18.42
CA PHE A 49 25.73 -6.13 17.62
C PHE A 49 26.34 -5.70 16.29
N TYR A 50 25.61 -5.84 15.22
CA TYR A 50 25.97 -5.26 13.92
C TYR A 50 24.77 -4.67 13.18
N VAL A 51 25.04 -3.68 12.34
CA VAL A 51 24.14 -3.26 11.25
C VAL A 51 24.76 -3.70 9.93
N ASP A 52 23.93 -4.11 8.99
CA ASP A 52 24.32 -4.55 7.66
C ASP A 52 23.72 -3.58 6.63
N THR A 53 24.57 -2.77 6.00
CA THR A 53 24.16 -1.74 5.03
C THR A 53 23.68 -2.33 3.71
N GLY A 54 24.09 -3.56 3.37
CA GLY A 54 23.62 -4.23 2.16
C GLY A 54 22.19 -4.76 2.27
N THR A 55 21.77 -5.18 3.48
CA THR A 55 20.41 -5.69 3.74
C THR A 55 19.53 -4.70 4.50
N ASN A 56 20.09 -3.56 4.91
CA ASN A 56 19.48 -2.53 5.74
C ASN A 56 18.84 -3.09 7.04
N CYS A 57 19.52 -4.08 7.66
CA CYS A 57 19.06 -4.79 8.83
C CYS A 57 20.09 -4.77 9.96
N TRP A 58 19.66 -5.01 11.18
CA TRP A 58 20.53 -5.16 12.34
C TRP A 58 20.32 -6.49 13.03
N ARG A 59 21.34 -6.95 13.75
CA ARG A 59 21.27 -8.16 14.57
C ARG A 59 22.25 -8.10 15.73
N CYS A 60 21.84 -8.66 16.86
CA CYS A 60 22.70 -8.92 18.00
C CYS A 60 22.78 -10.44 18.25
N PHE A 61 23.99 -10.97 18.38
CA PHE A 61 24.26 -12.38 18.72
C PHE A 61 24.51 -12.57 20.22
N GLY A 62 24.57 -11.48 20.98
CA GLY A 62 24.72 -11.50 22.45
C GLY A 62 23.44 -11.93 23.16
N SER A 63 23.34 -11.58 24.43
CA SER A 63 22.26 -12.06 25.31
C SER A 63 20.83 -11.64 24.83
N CYS A 64 20.68 -10.51 24.16
CA CYS A 64 19.34 -10.06 23.72
C CYS A 64 18.82 -10.77 22.45
N ARG A 65 19.67 -11.42 21.66
CA ARG A 65 19.35 -12.19 20.44
C ARG A 65 18.31 -11.53 19.53
N SER A 66 18.33 -10.20 19.47
CA SER A 66 17.36 -9.38 18.75
C SER A 66 17.88 -8.97 17.38
N GLY A 67 16.95 -8.63 16.47
CA GLY A 67 17.28 -8.15 15.14
C GLY A 67 16.05 -7.61 14.43
N GLY A 68 16.26 -6.99 13.26
CA GLY A 68 15.18 -6.48 12.42
C GLY A 68 15.64 -5.39 11.46
N ASN A 69 14.71 -4.58 10.98
CA ASN A 69 14.95 -3.46 10.07
C ASN A 69 15.22 -2.15 10.82
N VAL A 70 15.41 -1.07 10.07
CA VAL A 70 15.69 0.28 10.61
C VAL A 70 14.60 0.77 11.56
N ILE A 71 13.31 0.52 11.28
CA ILE A 71 12.20 0.93 12.15
C ILE A 71 12.26 0.18 13.48
N SER A 72 12.54 -1.12 13.45
CA SER A 72 12.64 -1.94 14.66
C SER A 72 13.83 -1.55 15.53
N LEU A 73 14.96 -1.16 14.91
CA LEU A 73 16.13 -0.63 15.62
C LEU A 73 15.76 0.68 16.31
N TYR A 74 15.23 1.64 15.56
CA TYR A 74 14.88 2.96 16.07
C TYR A 74 13.89 2.88 17.25
N ARG A 75 12.84 2.07 17.09
CA ARG A 75 11.87 1.83 18.17
C ARG A 75 12.54 1.31 19.44
N LYS A 76 13.47 0.38 19.31
CA LYS A 76 14.16 -0.23 20.45
C LYS A 76 15.15 0.74 21.10
N LEU A 77 15.84 1.58 20.33
CA LEU A 77 16.71 2.65 20.84
C LEU A 77 15.90 3.74 21.58
N LYS A 78 14.67 3.99 21.15
CA LYS A 78 13.73 4.93 21.81
C LYS A 78 12.81 4.26 22.84
N ASN A 79 13.30 3.24 23.57
CA ASN A 79 12.59 2.57 24.67
C ASN A 79 11.19 2.05 24.31
N GLY A 80 11.02 1.47 23.12
CA GLY A 80 9.76 0.88 22.68
C GLY A 80 8.78 1.85 22.03
N LEU A 81 9.28 2.93 21.44
CA LEU A 81 8.49 3.93 20.72
C LEU A 81 7.40 3.26 19.85
N PRO A 82 6.13 3.70 19.88
CA PRO A 82 5.06 3.15 19.05
C PRO A 82 5.41 3.18 17.56
N PHE A 83 5.04 2.13 16.84
CA PHE A 83 5.39 1.97 15.42
C PHE A 83 5.00 3.18 14.54
N PRO A 84 3.80 3.77 14.64
CA PRO A 84 3.44 4.92 13.84
C PRO A 84 4.31 6.15 14.12
N ILE A 85 4.70 6.36 15.38
CA ILE A 85 5.54 7.50 15.77
C ILE A 85 6.95 7.30 15.24
N ALA A 86 7.51 6.08 15.36
CA ALA A 86 8.83 5.77 14.82
C ALA A 86 8.90 5.98 13.29
N CYS A 87 7.87 5.56 12.56
CA CYS A 87 7.81 5.78 11.12
C CYS A 87 7.77 7.28 10.76
N LYS A 88 7.02 8.08 11.50
CA LYS A 88 6.94 9.54 11.29
C LYS A 88 8.26 10.23 11.54
N GLU A 89 8.92 9.90 12.66
CA GLU A 89 10.21 10.49 13.00
C GLU A 89 11.29 10.12 11.98
N LEU A 90 11.33 8.86 11.54
CA LEU A 90 12.27 8.40 10.54
C LEU A 90 12.00 9.04 9.17
N ALA A 91 10.74 9.10 8.73
CA ALA A 91 10.40 9.75 7.47
C ALA A 91 10.73 11.24 7.49
N LYS A 92 10.40 11.94 8.58
CA LYS A 92 10.69 13.36 8.72
C LYS A 92 12.20 13.64 8.76
N LYS A 93 12.97 12.85 9.54
CA LYS A 93 14.39 13.09 9.77
C LYS A 93 15.27 12.71 8.57
N TYR A 94 14.94 11.61 7.89
CA TYR A 94 15.82 11.01 6.87
C TYR A 94 15.28 11.07 5.44
N LEU A 95 13.95 11.10 5.26
CA LEU A 95 13.34 11.24 3.93
C LEU A 95 12.82 12.66 3.67
N ASN A 96 12.92 13.55 4.66
CA ASN A 96 12.34 14.88 4.63
C ASN A 96 10.85 14.88 4.28
N GLU A 97 10.14 13.81 4.69
CA GLU A 97 8.72 13.58 4.47
C GLU A 97 7.95 13.66 5.79
N GLU A 98 6.92 14.47 5.83
CA GLU A 98 5.96 14.44 6.93
C GLU A 98 4.87 13.41 6.61
N ILE A 99 4.78 12.38 7.46
CA ILE A 99 3.67 11.44 7.41
C ILE A 99 2.49 12.10 8.12
N GLU A 100 1.44 12.39 7.36
CA GLU A 100 0.21 12.96 7.90
C GLU A 100 -0.33 12.13 9.06
N ASP A 101 -0.78 12.82 10.12
CA ASP A 101 -1.42 12.19 11.27
C ASP A 101 -2.81 11.70 10.89
N GLU A 102 -2.95 10.38 10.97
CA GLU A 102 -4.19 9.60 10.99
C GLU A 102 -5.22 9.90 9.89
N TRP A 103 -5.15 9.10 8.82
CA TRP A 103 -6.35 8.78 8.05
C TRP A 103 -7.41 8.23 9.03
N ARG A 104 -8.44 9.02 9.31
CA ARG A 104 -9.67 8.52 9.89
C ARG A 104 -10.54 8.00 8.76
N PRO A 105 -11.03 6.77 8.86
CA PRO A 105 -11.99 6.28 7.89
C PRO A 105 -13.21 7.21 7.85
N SER A 106 -13.73 7.48 6.66
CA SER A 106 -15.06 8.09 6.51
C SER A 106 -16.10 7.24 7.25
N LYS A 107 -17.28 7.79 7.54
CA LYS A 107 -18.35 6.98 8.16
C LYS A 107 -18.64 5.70 7.37
N GLU A 108 -18.61 5.78 6.05
CA GLU A 108 -18.76 4.62 5.15
C GLU A 108 -17.61 3.63 5.30
N GLU A 109 -16.38 4.12 5.50
CA GLU A 109 -15.21 3.25 5.73
C GLU A 109 -15.22 2.64 7.14
N GLU A 110 -15.69 3.37 8.16
CA GLU A 110 -15.90 2.83 9.51
C GLU A 110 -17.00 1.77 9.51
N GLU A 111 -18.12 2.00 8.85
CA GLU A 111 -19.20 1.02 8.69
C GLU A 111 -18.68 -0.23 7.95
N LYS A 112 -17.94 -0.04 6.86
CA LYS A 112 -17.32 -1.13 6.12
C LYS A 112 -16.29 -1.90 6.96
N GLN A 113 -15.50 -1.23 7.81
CA GLN A 113 -14.57 -1.89 8.72
C GLN A 113 -15.32 -2.69 9.81
N LYS A 114 -16.40 -2.14 10.36
CA LYS A 114 -17.26 -2.84 11.33
C LYS A 114 -17.93 -4.07 10.70
N GLU A 115 -18.42 -3.92 9.47
CA GLU A 115 -18.98 -5.03 8.70
C GLU A 115 -17.91 -6.11 8.44
N GLN A 116 -16.72 -5.75 7.97
CA GLN A 116 -15.62 -6.69 7.78
C GLN A 116 -15.24 -7.41 9.07
N GLU A 117 -15.23 -6.72 10.21
CA GLU A 117 -14.92 -7.33 11.50
C GLU A 117 -16.02 -8.30 11.93
N SER A 118 -17.29 -7.96 11.73
CA SER A 118 -18.42 -8.87 11.98
C SER A 118 -18.33 -10.15 11.14
N LEU A 119 -17.94 -10.02 9.85
CA LEU A 119 -17.71 -11.18 8.97
C LEU A 119 -16.55 -12.06 9.47
N ARG A 120 -15.44 -11.45 9.93
CA ARG A 120 -14.29 -12.20 10.48
C ARG A 120 -14.64 -12.91 11.79
N ILE A 121 -15.41 -12.28 12.64
CA ILE A 121 -15.90 -12.88 13.89
C ILE A 121 -16.74 -14.11 13.57
N ALA A 122 -17.69 -14.02 12.64
CA ALA A 122 -18.51 -15.15 12.23
C ALA A 122 -17.68 -16.31 11.67
N LEU A 123 -16.68 -16.02 10.83
CA LEU A 123 -15.75 -17.03 10.28
C LEU A 123 -14.87 -17.65 11.39
N SER A 124 -14.43 -16.88 12.37
CA SER A 124 -13.66 -17.39 13.51
C SER A 124 -14.50 -18.33 14.40
N TYR A 125 -15.75 -17.99 14.63
CA TYR A 125 -16.68 -18.89 15.35
C TYR A 125 -16.92 -20.18 14.56
N ALA A 126 -17.13 -20.08 13.23
CA ALA A 126 -17.27 -21.26 12.38
C ALA A 126 -16.02 -22.14 12.41
N GLN A 127 -14.82 -21.55 12.39
CA GLN A 127 -13.58 -22.31 12.53
C GLN A 127 -13.52 -23.06 13.86
N SER A 128 -13.85 -22.42 14.97
CA SER A 128 -13.88 -23.06 16.28
C SER A 128 -14.85 -24.27 16.27
N TYR A 129 -16.04 -24.08 15.72
CA TYR A 129 -17.02 -25.15 15.58
C TYR A 129 -16.49 -26.34 14.77
N PHE A 130 -15.92 -26.08 13.58
CA PHE A 130 -15.38 -27.15 12.75
C PHE A 130 -14.18 -27.84 13.39
N THR A 131 -13.37 -27.10 14.13
CA THR A 131 -12.22 -27.64 14.84
C THR A 131 -12.65 -28.50 16.05
N GLU A 132 -13.74 -28.15 16.70
CA GLU A 132 -14.38 -28.98 17.75
C GLU A 132 -14.97 -30.27 17.12
N CYS A 133 -15.71 -30.15 16.02
CA CYS A 133 -16.34 -31.29 15.35
C CYS A 133 -15.33 -32.33 14.85
N ILE A 134 -14.12 -31.94 14.40
CA ILE A 134 -13.12 -32.93 13.96
C ILE A 134 -12.54 -33.74 15.13
N GLN A 135 -12.66 -33.25 16.38
CA GLN A 135 -12.20 -33.93 17.57
C GLN A 135 -13.25 -34.90 18.18
N GLU A 136 -14.49 -34.82 17.70
CA GLU A 136 -15.56 -35.70 18.18
C GLU A 136 -15.26 -37.18 17.94
N VAL A 137 -15.85 -38.04 18.80
CA VAL A 137 -15.70 -39.51 18.74
C VAL A 137 -16.86 -40.11 17.96
N ASN A 138 -17.17 -39.57 16.77
CA ASN A 138 -18.15 -40.14 15.86
C ASN A 138 -17.45 -40.68 14.59
N PRO A 139 -18.04 -41.64 13.86
CA PRO A 139 -17.39 -42.28 12.71
C PRO A 139 -16.99 -41.30 11.60
N ALA A 140 -17.77 -40.26 11.35
CA ALA A 140 -17.52 -39.28 10.30
C ALA A 140 -16.32 -38.36 10.67
N ALA A 141 -16.27 -37.89 11.89
CA ALA A 141 -15.15 -37.09 12.40
C ALA A 141 -13.85 -37.91 12.45
N ILE A 142 -13.92 -39.18 12.86
CA ILE A 142 -12.77 -40.11 12.88
C ILE A 142 -12.25 -40.28 11.43
N LYS A 143 -13.13 -40.59 10.47
CA LYS A 143 -12.77 -40.73 9.04
C LYS A 143 -12.14 -39.45 8.49
N ALA A 144 -12.68 -38.27 8.82
CA ALA A 144 -12.10 -36.99 8.41
C ALA A 144 -10.71 -36.75 8.98
N ARG A 145 -10.54 -37.02 10.27
CA ARG A 145 -9.23 -36.90 10.98
C ARG A 145 -8.19 -37.83 10.38
N GLU A 146 -8.54 -39.09 10.14
CA GLU A 146 -7.64 -40.08 9.50
C GLU A 146 -7.23 -39.64 8.10
N ALA A 147 -8.17 -39.12 7.30
CA ALA A 147 -7.90 -38.63 5.96
C ALA A 147 -6.90 -37.46 5.97
N VAL A 148 -7.06 -36.51 6.90
CA VAL A 148 -6.14 -35.38 7.09
C VAL A 148 -4.77 -35.84 7.57
N CYS A 149 -4.73 -36.68 8.61
CA CYS A 149 -3.49 -37.20 9.16
C CYS A 149 -2.67 -38.02 8.17
N LYS A 150 -3.35 -38.83 7.33
CA LYS A 150 -2.71 -39.62 6.27
C LYS A 150 -2.03 -38.75 5.23
N ARG A 151 -2.59 -37.59 4.89
CA ARG A 151 -2.08 -36.71 3.84
C ARG A 151 -0.97 -35.78 4.33
N TRP A 152 -1.15 -35.15 5.48
CA TRP A 152 -0.31 -34.04 5.92
C TRP A 152 0.31 -34.22 7.32
N GLY A 153 0.11 -35.40 7.92
CA GLY A 153 0.66 -35.72 9.25
C GLY A 153 -0.28 -35.38 10.40
N LYS A 154 0.05 -35.90 11.59
CA LYS A 154 -0.81 -35.77 12.78
C LYS A 154 -0.95 -34.34 13.29
N ASP A 155 0.08 -33.53 13.08
CA ASP A 155 0.11 -32.14 13.58
C ASP A 155 -0.65 -31.17 12.67
N ALA A 156 -1.02 -31.60 11.45
CA ALA A 156 -1.65 -30.74 10.44
C ALA A 156 -2.97 -30.13 10.90
N ILE A 157 -3.77 -30.89 11.68
CA ILE A 157 -5.06 -30.40 12.20
C ILE A 157 -4.84 -29.16 13.07
N GLY A 158 -3.94 -29.27 14.04
CA GLY A 158 -3.63 -28.14 14.95
C GLY A 158 -2.87 -27.01 14.28
N THR A 159 -1.87 -27.35 13.44
CA THR A 159 -1.02 -26.34 12.78
C THR A 159 -1.80 -25.47 11.80
N PHE A 160 -2.66 -26.09 10.99
CA PHE A 160 -3.38 -25.39 9.92
C PHE A 160 -4.83 -25.03 10.29
N GLY A 161 -5.31 -25.43 11.48
CA GLY A 161 -6.68 -25.18 11.93
C GLY A 161 -7.72 -25.96 11.13
N ILE A 162 -7.37 -27.15 10.63
CA ILE A 162 -8.26 -27.98 9.83
C ILE A 162 -9.40 -28.50 10.71
N GLY A 163 -10.64 -28.46 10.21
CA GLY A 163 -11.83 -28.89 10.91
C GLY A 163 -12.68 -29.87 10.09
N TYR A 164 -13.84 -30.25 10.65
CA TYR A 164 -14.85 -31.05 9.95
C TYR A 164 -16.20 -30.35 10.03
N ALA A 165 -16.86 -30.21 8.90
CA ALA A 165 -18.22 -29.70 8.79
C ALA A 165 -19.20 -30.88 8.70
N PRO A 166 -19.96 -31.18 9.75
CA PRO A 166 -20.93 -32.28 9.75
C PRO A 166 -22.11 -31.96 8.82
N VAL A 167 -22.91 -32.99 8.48
CA VAL A 167 -24.10 -32.85 7.63
C VAL A 167 -25.11 -31.93 8.28
N GLU A 168 -25.29 -32.04 9.58
CA GLU A 168 -26.28 -31.31 10.39
C GLU A 168 -25.61 -30.67 11.63
N GLY A 169 -26.33 -29.82 12.35
CA GLY A 169 -25.93 -29.25 13.62
C GLY A 169 -25.41 -27.82 13.54
N PHE A 170 -24.80 -27.38 12.45
CA PHE A 170 -24.21 -26.05 12.34
C PHE A 170 -25.23 -24.91 12.56
N ILE A 171 -26.42 -25.00 11.95
CA ILE A 171 -27.46 -23.96 12.09
C ILE A 171 -28.00 -23.89 13.53
N ALA A 172 -28.25 -25.02 14.17
CA ALA A 172 -28.69 -25.07 15.55
C ALA A 172 -27.63 -24.51 16.51
N TRP A 173 -26.35 -24.86 16.29
CA TRP A 173 -25.23 -24.33 17.03
C TRP A 173 -25.06 -22.82 16.82
N ALA A 174 -25.13 -22.31 15.59
CA ALA A 174 -25.03 -20.90 15.27
C ALA A 174 -26.14 -20.08 15.95
N LYS A 175 -27.38 -20.62 15.95
CA LYS A 175 -28.52 -20.04 16.68
C LYS A 175 -28.28 -19.99 18.18
N HIS A 176 -27.76 -21.07 18.76
CA HIS A 176 -27.42 -21.12 20.20
C HIS A 176 -26.32 -20.12 20.58
N LYS A 177 -25.35 -19.88 19.68
CA LYS A 177 -24.29 -18.87 19.88
C LYS A 177 -24.76 -17.44 19.61
N GLY A 178 -25.99 -17.24 19.13
CA GLY A 178 -26.52 -15.91 18.82
C GLY A 178 -25.87 -15.26 17.61
N LEU A 179 -25.37 -16.06 16.65
CA LEU A 179 -24.76 -15.55 15.43
C LEU A 179 -25.84 -15.00 14.48
N ASP A 180 -25.53 -13.90 13.83
CA ASP A 180 -26.39 -13.28 12.84
C ASP A 180 -26.37 -14.11 11.54
N PHE A 181 -27.56 -14.55 11.11
CA PHE A 181 -27.71 -15.39 9.92
C PHE A 181 -27.44 -14.63 8.61
N ASP A 182 -27.74 -13.34 8.55
CA ASP A 182 -27.44 -12.51 7.39
C ASP A 182 -25.91 -12.41 7.18
N ILE A 183 -25.16 -12.31 8.25
CA ILE A 183 -23.68 -12.33 8.24
C ILE A 183 -23.18 -13.72 7.80
N LEU A 184 -23.75 -14.80 8.33
CA LEU A 184 -23.38 -16.17 7.92
C LEU A 184 -23.69 -16.44 6.43
N GLU A 185 -24.76 -15.88 5.90
CA GLU A 185 -25.10 -15.97 4.48
C GLU A 185 -24.16 -15.11 3.62
N GLN A 186 -23.81 -13.91 4.09
CA GLN A 186 -22.83 -13.02 3.41
C GLN A 186 -21.45 -13.70 3.23
N VAL A 187 -20.95 -14.40 4.24
CA VAL A 187 -19.68 -15.15 4.14
C VAL A 187 -19.83 -16.51 3.43
N GLY A 188 -21.05 -16.92 3.10
CA GLY A 188 -21.31 -18.17 2.38
C GLY A 188 -21.20 -19.42 3.24
N LEU A 189 -21.36 -19.34 4.56
CA LEU A 189 -21.43 -20.50 5.45
C LEU A 189 -22.80 -21.17 5.42
N ILE A 190 -23.86 -20.42 5.15
CA ILE A 190 -25.21 -20.90 4.96
C ILE A 190 -25.78 -20.41 3.62
N GLY A 191 -26.80 -21.09 3.15
CA GLY A 191 -27.63 -20.68 2.02
C GLY A 191 -29.12 -20.83 2.37
N THR A 192 -29.97 -20.11 1.65
CA THR A 192 -31.42 -20.18 1.79
C THR A 192 -32.03 -20.86 0.56
N GLY A 193 -32.84 -21.86 0.76
CA GLY A 193 -33.54 -22.60 -0.29
C GLY A 193 -35.03 -22.79 0.02
N GLU A 194 -35.77 -23.46 -0.87
CA GLU A 194 -37.20 -23.70 -0.70
C GLU A 194 -37.59 -24.41 0.60
N ARG A 195 -36.67 -25.23 1.16
CA ARG A 195 -36.87 -25.98 2.41
C ARG A 195 -36.29 -25.27 3.64
N GLY A 196 -35.91 -24.00 3.52
CA GLY A 196 -35.30 -23.21 4.58
C GLY A 196 -33.80 -23.10 4.47
N MET A 197 -33.14 -22.62 5.53
CA MET A 197 -31.71 -22.43 5.59
C MET A 197 -30.96 -23.76 5.69
N PHE A 198 -29.80 -23.84 5.01
CA PHE A 198 -28.93 -25.01 5.05
C PHE A 198 -27.44 -24.61 5.12
N PRO A 199 -26.60 -25.42 5.78
CA PRO A 199 -25.16 -25.17 5.78
C PRO A 199 -24.56 -25.48 4.40
N MET A 200 -23.65 -24.61 3.91
CA MET A 200 -22.99 -24.80 2.63
C MET A 200 -21.93 -25.90 2.67
N LEU A 201 -21.20 -25.99 3.76
CA LEU A 201 -20.18 -27.01 3.98
C LEU A 201 -20.82 -28.18 4.73
N ARG A 202 -20.98 -29.34 4.06
CA ARG A 202 -21.61 -30.54 4.64
C ARG A 202 -20.81 -31.76 4.27
N ASP A 203 -20.53 -32.61 5.24
CA ASP A 203 -19.69 -33.82 5.11
C ASP A 203 -18.38 -33.53 4.39
N ARG A 204 -17.66 -32.52 4.93
CA ARG A 204 -16.40 -32.04 4.38
C ARG A 204 -15.41 -31.78 5.48
N TYR A 205 -14.12 -32.13 5.29
CA TYR A 205 -13.13 -31.49 6.12
C TYR A 205 -12.81 -30.10 5.58
N THR A 206 -12.73 -29.13 6.51
CA THR A 206 -12.58 -27.69 6.21
C THR A 206 -11.15 -27.26 6.41
N ILE A 207 -10.65 -26.45 5.50
CA ILE A 207 -9.32 -25.86 5.52
C ILE A 207 -9.52 -24.35 5.55
N PRO A 208 -9.15 -23.66 6.64
CA PRO A 208 -9.32 -22.22 6.72
C PRO A 208 -8.35 -21.48 5.78
N ILE A 209 -8.86 -20.42 5.19
CA ILE A 209 -8.07 -19.45 4.42
C ILE A 209 -7.77 -18.28 5.34
N TYR A 210 -6.48 -17.98 5.52
CA TYR A 210 -6.03 -16.92 6.40
C TYR A 210 -5.53 -15.71 5.62
N ASP A 211 -5.72 -14.52 6.18
CA ASP A 211 -5.03 -13.33 5.73
C ASP A 211 -3.58 -13.27 6.26
N LYS A 212 -2.82 -12.24 5.89
CA LYS A 212 -1.42 -12.04 6.34
C LYS A 212 -1.26 -11.92 7.85
N MET A 213 -2.34 -11.60 8.57
CA MET A 213 -2.37 -11.47 10.03
C MET A 213 -2.88 -12.74 10.72
N SER A 214 -2.99 -13.86 10.00
CA SER A 214 -3.53 -15.13 10.48
C SER A 214 -4.99 -15.07 10.96
N ARG A 215 -5.79 -14.13 10.44
CA ARG A 215 -7.23 -14.08 10.69
C ARG A 215 -7.94 -14.89 9.61
N VAL A 216 -8.95 -15.66 10.00
CA VAL A 216 -9.75 -16.45 9.04
C VAL A 216 -10.59 -15.50 8.18
N ILE A 217 -10.47 -15.66 6.88
CA ILE A 217 -11.22 -14.89 5.88
C ILE A 217 -12.17 -15.75 5.03
N GLY A 218 -12.03 -17.07 5.08
CA GLY A 218 -12.86 -18.00 4.34
C GLY A 218 -12.44 -19.44 4.57
N PHE A 219 -13.07 -20.35 3.84
CA PHE A 219 -12.76 -21.78 3.87
C PHE A 219 -12.71 -22.37 2.46
N THR A 220 -11.80 -23.30 2.25
CA THR A 220 -11.94 -24.34 1.23
C THR A 220 -12.25 -25.66 1.94
N ALA A 221 -13.09 -26.49 1.36
CA ALA A 221 -13.55 -27.71 2.02
C ALA A 221 -13.62 -28.89 1.05
N ARG A 222 -13.00 -30.02 1.41
CA ARG A 222 -13.00 -31.24 0.61
C ARG A 222 -14.08 -32.18 1.07
N THR A 223 -14.82 -32.73 0.10
CA THR A 223 -15.84 -33.74 0.39
C THR A 223 -15.24 -35.03 0.95
N MET A 224 -15.97 -35.67 1.88
CA MET A 224 -15.71 -36.99 2.40
C MET A 224 -16.43 -38.09 1.57
N SER A 225 -17.30 -37.69 0.62
CA SER A 225 -18.03 -38.57 -0.26
C SER A 225 -17.16 -39.05 -1.44
N ASP A 226 -17.29 -40.31 -1.80
CA ASP A 226 -16.67 -40.90 -2.98
C ASP A 226 -17.52 -40.69 -4.24
N ASN A 227 -18.70 -40.07 -4.14
CA ASN A 227 -19.57 -39.76 -5.26
C ASN A 227 -18.95 -38.74 -6.19
N LYS A 228 -18.73 -39.09 -7.46
CA LYS A 228 -18.12 -38.23 -8.50
C LYS A 228 -18.95 -37.02 -8.88
N ASP A 229 -20.24 -37.03 -8.62
CA ASP A 229 -21.17 -35.90 -8.88
C ASP A 229 -21.03 -34.80 -7.82
N VAL A 230 -20.38 -35.10 -6.68
CA VAL A 230 -20.10 -34.10 -5.62
C VAL A 230 -18.79 -33.43 -5.89
N CYS A 231 -18.82 -32.10 -6.01
CA CYS A 231 -17.61 -31.28 -6.21
C CYS A 231 -16.54 -31.59 -5.14
N LYS A 232 -15.35 -32.00 -5.59
CA LYS A 232 -14.25 -32.45 -4.73
C LYS A 232 -13.83 -31.38 -3.72
N TYR A 233 -13.65 -30.15 -4.16
CA TYR A 233 -13.35 -28.98 -3.32
C TYR A 233 -14.40 -27.92 -3.50
N LEU A 234 -14.85 -27.34 -2.42
CA LEU A 234 -15.79 -26.23 -2.39
C LEU A 234 -15.16 -25.05 -1.65
N ASN A 235 -15.04 -23.93 -2.32
CA ASN A 235 -14.62 -22.67 -1.72
C ASN A 235 -15.86 -21.86 -1.33
N LEU A 236 -15.79 -21.09 -0.23
CA LEU A 236 -16.81 -20.11 0.09
C LEU A 236 -16.88 -19.02 -1.01
N LYS A 237 -18.03 -18.36 -1.09
CA LYS A 237 -18.23 -17.25 -2.03
C LYS A 237 -17.37 -16.03 -1.64
N ASN A 238 -17.15 -15.14 -2.63
CA ASN A 238 -16.52 -13.85 -2.36
C ASN A 238 -17.34 -13.03 -1.35
N SER A 239 -16.65 -12.33 -0.47
CA SER A 239 -17.22 -11.43 0.53
C SER A 239 -16.34 -10.18 0.69
N LEU A 240 -16.69 -9.27 1.59
CA LEU A 240 -15.84 -8.10 1.91
C LEU A 240 -14.48 -8.46 2.54
N VAL A 241 -14.32 -9.67 3.06
CA VAL A 241 -13.08 -10.14 3.69
C VAL A 241 -12.34 -11.20 2.86
N TYR A 242 -13.02 -11.87 1.96
CA TYR A 242 -12.47 -12.89 1.08
C TYR A 242 -12.78 -12.61 -0.39
N ARG A 243 -11.75 -12.48 -1.19
CA ARG A 243 -11.86 -12.38 -2.65
C ARG A 243 -10.83 -13.31 -3.28
N LYS A 244 -11.31 -14.21 -4.11
CA LYS A 244 -10.47 -15.21 -4.78
C LYS A 244 -9.36 -14.60 -5.64
N ASP A 245 -9.62 -13.43 -6.23
CA ASP A 245 -8.69 -12.70 -7.11
C ASP A 245 -7.59 -11.95 -6.36
N THR A 246 -7.71 -11.76 -5.06
CA THR A 246 -6.73 -11.04 -4.23
C THR A 246 -6.20 -11.86 -3.07
N SER A 247 -6.90 -12.90 -2.64
CA SER A 247 -6.46 -13.74 -1.53
C SER A 247 -5.40 -14.75 -1.99
N VAL A 248 -4.38 -14.95 -1.16
CA VAL A 248 -3.30 -15.91 -1.38
C VAL A 248 -3.33 -16.94 -0.26
N PHE A 249 -3.51 -18.22 -0.61
CA PHE A 249 -3.54 -19.30 0.38
C PHE A 249 -2.15 -19.58 0.95
N GLY A 250 -2.07 -19.75 2.27
CA GLY A 250 -0.84 -20.08 2.98
C GLY A 250 0.10 -18.90 3.25
N ILE A 251 -0.28 -17.68 2.86
CA ILE A 251 0.57 -16.47 2.98
C ILE A 251 0.95 -16.16 4.44
N ASN A 252 0.06 -16.41 5.40
CA ASN A 252 0.29 -16.20 6.82
C ASN A 252 1.48 -17.01 7.35
N PHE A 253 1.65 -18.25 6.91
CA PHE A 253 2.79 -19.10 7.24
C PHE A 253 4.02 -18.79 6.40
N ALA A 254 3.82 -18.49 5.10
CA ALA A 254 4.89 -18.38 4.12
C ALA A 254 5.69 -17.08 4.21
N GLN A 255 5.08 -15.95 4.56
CA GLN A 255 5.70 -14.62 4.42
C GLN A 255 7.03 -14.45 5.18
N LYS A 256 7.16 -15.04 6.36
CA LYS A 256 8.39 -14.95 7.17
C LYS A 256 9.55 -15.68 6.50
N GLU A 257 9.31 -16.92 6.10
CA GLU A 257 10.32 -17.78 5.45
C GLU A 257 10.67 -17.22 4.06
N ALA A 258 9.68 -16.73 3.32
CA ALA A 258 9.89 -16.12 2.01
C ALA A 258 10.78 -14.89 2.06
N ARG A 259 10.65 -14.04 3.08
CA ARG A 259 11.57 -12.90 3.29
C ARG A 259 12.99 -13.35 3.60
N GLN A 260 13.14 -14.39 4.44
CA GLN A 260 14.46 -14.89 4.84
C GLN A 260 15.22 -15.55 3.70
N LYS A 261 14.50 -16.28 2.84
CA LYS A 261 15.07 -17.01 1.70
C LYS A 261 15.04 -16.21 0.40
N ASP A 262 14.41 -15.04 0.41
CA ASP A 262 14.06 -14.23 -0.78
C ASP A 262 13.46 -15.10 -1.90
N LYS A 263 12.44 -15.92 -1.55
CA LYS A 263 11.86 -16.87 -2.48
C LYS A 263 10.48 -17.36 -2.06
N PHE A 264 9.54 -17.38 -3.00
CA PHE A 264 8.28 -18.13 -2.89
C PHE A 264 8.28 -19.37 -3.77
N TYR A 265 7.63 -20.44 -3.30
CA TYR A 265 7.14 -21.55 -4.12
C TYR A 265 5.65 -21.33 -4.38
N LEU A 266 5.27 -21.35 -5.66
CA LEU A 266 3.91 -21.12 -6.14
C LEU A 266 3.35 -22.41 -6.70
N VAL A 267 2.29 -22.91 -6.07
CA VAL A 267 1.59 -24.15 -6.44
C VAL A 267 0.15 -23.86 -6.85
N GLU A 268 -0.57 -24.86 -7.39
CA GLU A 268 -1.92 -24.68 -7.90
C GLU A 268 -2.96 -24.65 -6.78
N GLY A 269 -2.84 -25.49 -5.78
CA GLY A 269 -3.91 -25.72 -4.81
C GLY A 269 -3.51 -25.66 -3.33
N ALA A 270 -4.52 -25.54 -2.48
CA ALA A 270 -4.35 -25.58 -1.03
C ALA A 270 -3.73 -26.90 -0.53
N PRO A 271 -4.06 -28.09 -1.08
CA PRO A 271 -3.42 -29.35 -0.69
C PRO A 271 -1.91 -29.33 -0.85
N ASP A 272 -1.42 -28.79 -1.97
CA ASP A 272 0.01 -28.74 -2.27
C ASP A 272 0.75 -27.84 -1.28
N VAL A 273 0.13 -26.69 -0.91
CA VAL A 273 0.66 -25.83 0.14
C VAL A 273 0.73 -26.55 1.47
N LEU A 274 -0.35 -27.22 1.88
CA LEU A 274 -0.39 -27.96 3.14
C LEU A 274 0.66 -29.06 3.17
N LYS A 275 0.83 -29.78 2.07
CA LYS A 275 1.86 -30.84 1.94
C LYS A 275 3.26 -30.28 2.10
N LEU A 276 3.60 -29.26 1.33
CA LEU A 276 4.94 -28.65 1.36
C LEU A 276 5.23 -27.99 2.72
N GLN A 277 4.27 -27.29 3.28
CA GLN A 277 4.43 -26.68 4.61
C GLN A 277 4.53 -27.73 5.71
N SER A 278 3.80 -28.84 5.63
CA SER A 278 3.88 -29.95 6.62
C SER A 278 5.24 -30.62 6.67
N ILE A 279 5.97 -30.65 5.55
CA ILE A 279 7.35 -31.15 5.50
C ILE A 279 8.40 -30.04 5.73
N GLY A 280 7.96 -28.82 6.09
CA GLY A 280 8.84 -27.69 6.47
C GLY A 280 9.37 -26.88 5.29
N ILE A 281 8.68 -26.88 4.12
CA ILE A 281 8.89 -25.93 3.01
C ILE A 281 7.85 -24.81 3.18
N LEU A 282 8.07 -23.96 4.18
CA LEU A 282 7.06 -22.99 4.66
C LEU A 282 6.75 -21.88 3.66
N ASN A 283 7.72 -21.48 2.83
CA ASN A 283 7.56 -20.39 1.84
C ASN A 283 6.72 -20.78 0.61
N THR A 284 5.72 -21.64 0.78
CA THR A 284 4.82 -22.13 -0.27
C THR A 284 3.46 -21.45 -0.17
N VAL A 285 2.89 -21.05 -1.30
CA VAL A 285 1.59 -20.39 -1.43
C VAL A 285 0.83 -20.85 -2.67
N ALA A 286 -0.51 -20.68 -2.68
CA ALA A 286 -1.36 -20.97 -3.82
C ALA A 286 -2.35 -19.85 -4.14
N SER A 287 -2.77 -19.79 -5.42
CA SER A 287 -3.74 -18.81 -5.93
C SER A 287 -5.21 -19.16 -5.63
N LEU A 288 -5.51 -20.40 -5.24
CA LEU A 288 -6.87 -20.96 -5.09
C LEU A 288 -7.72 -21.02 -6.39
N GLY A 289 -7.10 -20.81 -7.55
CA GLY A 289 -7.85 -20.74 -8.81
C GLY A 289 -7.09 -21.18 -10.06
N GLY A 290 -5.92 -21.77 -9.94
CA GLY A 290 -5.07 -22.23 -11.07
C GLY A 290 -4.32 -21.11 -11.77
N SER A 291 -4.90 -19.91 -11.90
CA SER A 291 -4.23 -18.73 -12.47
C SER A 291 -3.90 -17.71 -11.38
N TRP A 292 -2.72 -17.14 -11.45
CA TRP A 292 -2.27 -16.05 -10.58
C TRP A 292 -2.69 -14.70 -11.15
N THR A 293 -3.39 -13.90 -10.35
CA THR A 293 -3.73 -12.54 -10.75
C THR A 293 -2.57 -11.59 -10.51
N GLU A 294 -2.56 -10.49 -11.24
CA GLU A 294 -1.55 -9.42 -11.06
C GLU A 294 -1.55 -8.88 -9.61
N ASN A 295 -2.73 -8.74 -8.99
CA ASN A 295 -2.86 -8.29 -7.60
C ASN A 295 -2.23 -9.27 -6.60
N GLN A 296 -2.42 -10.58 -6.78
CA GLN A 296 -1.78 -11.60 -5.96
C GLN A 296 -0.26 -11.57 -6.15
N LEU A 297 0.23 -11.52 -7.39
CA LEU A 297 1.65 -11.46 -7.69
C LEU A 297 2.30 -10.18 -7.13
N LYS A 298 1.68 -9.01 -7.27
CA LYS A 298 2.16 -7.76 -6.67
C LYS A 298 2.23 -7.83 -5.15
N GLN A 299 1.30 -8.52 -4.50
CA GLN A 299 1.37 -8.75 -3.05
C GLN A 299 2.59 -9.58 -2.64
N LEU A 300 2.90 -10.65 -3.39
CA LEU A 300 4.05 -11.52 -3.14
C LEU A 300 5.37 -10.80 -3.46
N TYR A 301 5.41 -10.03 -4.54
CA TYR A 301 6.58 -9.26 -4.96
C TYR A 301 7.06 -8.23 -3.92
N ARG A 302 6.14 -7.68 -3.11
CA ARG A 302 6.49 -6.81 -1.96
C ARG A 302 7.23 -7.54 -0.84
N ILE A 303 7.16 -8.88 -0.81
CA ILE A 303 7.76 -9.72 0.23
C ILE A 303 9.08 -10.33 -0.25
N SER A 304 9.13 -10.82 -1.48
CA SER A 304 10.27 -11.46 -2.12
C SER A 304 10.30 -11.18 -3.61
N LYS A 305 11.50 -11.13 -4.20
CA LYS A 305 11.70 -10.87 -5.63
C LYS A 305 11.82 -12.12 -6.48
N ARG A 306 11.86 -13.32 -5.87
CA ARG A 306 12.01 -14.59 -6.56
C ARG A 306 10.76 -15.45 -6.39
N ALA A 307 10.29 -16.02 -7.49
CA ALA A 307 9.17 -16.95 -7.54
C ALA A 307 9.57 -18.23 -8.26
N THR A 308 9.28 -19.38 -7.66
CA THR A 308 9.47 -20.67 -8.30
C THR A 308 8.12 -21.37 -8.41
N PHE A 309 7.65 -21.60 -9.63
CA PHE A 309 6.44 -22.35 -9.90
C PHE A 309 6.70 -23.85 -9.77
N ILE A 310 5.75 -24.55 -9.16
CA ILE A 310 5.75 -26.03 -9.09
C ILE A 310 4.45 -26.50 -9.73
N PRO A 311 4.45 -26.82 -11.03
CA PRO A 311 3.26 -27.28 -11.74
C PRO A 311 2.84 -28.69 -11.33
N ASP A 312 1.55 -28.99 -11.51
CA ASP A 312 1.07 -30.36 -11.59
C ASP A 312 1.67 -31.03 -12.83
N ALA A 313 2.04 -32.28 -12.69
CA ALA A 313 2.41 -33.12 -13.81
C ALA A 313 1.17 -33.80 -14.39
N ASP A 314 0.56 -33.13 -15.37
CA ASP A 314 -0.68 -33.55 -16.00
C ASP A 314 -0.45 -34.44 -17.24
N GLU A 315 -1.41 -35.29 -17.54
CA GLU A 315 -1.53 -35.98 -18.82
C GLU A 315 -1.87 -35.00 -19.93
N LEU A 316 -1.39 -35.25 -21.13
CA LEU A 316 -1.81 -34.49 -22.31
C LEU A 316 -3.22 -34.93 -22.75
N LYS A 317 -4.21 -34.04 -22.62
CA LYS A 317 -5.58 -34.32 -23.05
C LYS A 317 -5.72 -34.10 -24.56
N SER A 318 -6.55 -34.93 -25.20
CA SER A 318 -6.88 -34.79 -26.63
C SER A 318 -7.36 -33.37 -26.95
N GLY A 319 -6.78 -32.79 -27.98
CA GLY A 319 -7.08 -31.42 -28.43
C GLY A 319 -6.30 -30.29 -27.75
N ASN A 320 -5.50 -30.61 -26.74
CA ASN A 320 -4.60 -29.63 -26.12
C ASN A 320 -3.20 -29.77 -26.69
N GLU A 321 -2.50 -28.63 -26.87
CA GLU A 321 -1.09 -28.59 -27.29
C GLU A 321 -0.16 -28.98 -26.15
N PHE A 322 -0.50 -28.59 -24.91
CA PHE A 322 0.28 -28.85 -23.71
C PHE A 322 -0.55 -29.40 -22.57
N PRO A 323 0.05 -30.15 -21.62
CA PRO A 323 -0.58 -30.45 -20.33
C PRO A 323 -1.01 -29.19 -19.59
N ALA A 324 -2.10 -29.28 -18.82
CA ALA A 324 -2.72 -28.11 -18.17
C ALA A 324 -1.76 -27.38 -17.22
N GLY A 325 -1.01 -28.11 -16.37
CA GLY A 325 -0.03 -27.51 -15.47
C GLY A 325 1.07 -26.77 -16.22
N THR A 326 1.56 -27.31 -17.36
CA THR A 326 2.55 -26.63 -18.23
C THR A 326 1.98 -25.35 -18.82
N ALA A 327 0.78 -25.40 -19.38
CA ALA A 327 0.10 -24.24 -19.97
C ALA A 327 -0.15 -23.12 -18.91
N ASN A 328 -0.53 -23.52 -17.68
CA ASN A 328 -0.68 -22.61 -16.56
C ASN A 328 0.63 -21.90 -16.21
N VAL A 329 1.77 -22.62 -16.20
CA VAL A 329 3.08 -22.01 -15.92
C VAL A 329 3.51 -21.07 -17.04
N PHE A 330 3.21 -21.34 -18.30
CA PHE A 330 3.47 -20.40 -19.40
C PHE A 330 2.81 -19.03 -19.14
N ALA A 331 1.52 -19.05 -18.81
CA ALA A 331 0.76 -17.83 -18.55
C ALA A 331 1.21 -17.12 -17.26
N ASN A 332 1.30 -17.87 -16.17
CA ASN A 332 1.63 -17.34 -14.83
C ASN A 332 3.08 -16.86 -14.74
N GLY A 333 4.02 -17.53 -15.40
CA GLY A 333 5.42 -17.13 -15.49
C GLY A 333 5.60 -15.79 -16.22
N ARG A 334 4.89 -15.60 -17.34
CA ARG A 334 4.84 -14.31 -18.04
C ARG A 334 4.30 -13.20 -17.14
N ALA A 335 3.17 -13.45 -16.46
CA ALA A 335 2.58 -12.48 -15.53
C ALA A 335 3.54 -12.13 -14.37
N ALA A 336 4.27 -13.11 -13.85
CA ALA A 336 5.26 -12.89 -12.80
C ALA A 336 6.47 -12.06 -13.29
N LEU A 337 6.99 -12.32 -14.49
CA LEU A 337 8.04 -11.51 -15.12
C LEU A 337 7.59 -10.04 -15.29
N GLN A 338 6.36 -9.81 -15.76
CA GLN A 338 5.80 -8.46 -15.92
C GLN A 338 5.73 -7.69 -14.59
N VAL A 339 5.39 -8.37 -13.49
CA VAL A 339 5.42 -7.77 -12.14
C VAL A 339 6.86 -7.47 -11.70
N GLY A 340 7.86 -8.18 -12.23
CA GLY A 340 9.29 -7.97 -11.99
C GLY A 340 9.99 -9.09 -11.23
N PHE A 341 9.35 -10.25 -11.06
CA PHE A 341 9.99 -11.41 -10.42
C PHE A 341 11.14 -11.98 -11.26
N THR A 342 12.16 -12.49 -10.59
CA THR A 342 13.01 -13.55 -11.14
C THR A 342 12.25 -14.86 -11.00
N VAL A 343 11.97 -15.53 -12.12
CA VAL A 343 11.05 -16.66 -12.18
C VAL A 343 11.81 -17.95 -12.48
N ASN A 344 11.56 -18.97 -11.66
CA ASN A 344 12.04 -20.33 -11.85
C ASN A 344 10.87 -21.31 -11.92
N VAL A 345 11.14 -22.51 -12.43
CA VAL A 345 10.20 -23.63 -12.44
C VAL A 345 10.88 -24.84 -11.79
N ARG A 346 10.11 -25.59 -11.03
CA ARG A 346 10.56 -26.81 -10.38
C ARG A 346 9.59 -27.95 -10.67
N GLU A 347 9.96 -28.84 -11.57
CA GLU A 347 9.09 -29.91 -12.03
C GLU A 347 9.22 -31.17 -11.18
N ILE A 348 8.12 -31.92 -11.08
CA ILE A 348 8.12 -33.30 -10.61
C ILE A 348 8.91 -34.14 -11.63
N PRO A 349 9.95 -34.90 -11.20
CA PRO A 349 10.84 -35.60 -12.12
C PRO A 349 10.22 -36.91 -12.63
N ILE A 350 9.23 -36.79 -13.47
CA ILE A 350 8.55 -37.91 -14.17
C ILE A 350 8.55 -37.65 -15.67
N ASP A 351 8.17 -38.66 -16.46
CA ASP A 351 8.08 -38.52 -17.93
C ASP A 351 7.15 -37.36 -18.34
N TYR A 352 7.47 -36.73 -19.48
CA TYR A 352 6.70 -35.65 -20.02
C TYR A 352 6.19 -35.94 -21.43
N PRO A 353 4.89 -35.80 -21.74
CA PRO A 353 3.80 -35.57 -20.78
C PRO A 353 3.65 -36.69 -19.77
N ALA A 354 3.13 -36.42 -18.57
CA ALA A 354 2.98 -37.42 -17.54
C ALA A 354 2.04 -38.55 -18.01
N PRO A 355 2.37 -39.81 -17.77
CA PRO A 355 1.52 -40.95 -18.12
C PRO A 355 0.27 -41.04 -17.24
N LYS A 356 0.32 -40.41 -16.07
CA LYS A 356 -0.77 -40.25 -15.11
C LYS A 356 -0.57 -38.95 -14.36
N LYS A 357 -1.69 -38.26 -14.07
CA LYS A 357 -1.66 -37.02 -13.28
C LYS A 357 -1.03 -37.24 -11.90
N GLU A 358 0.00 -36.44 -11.59
CA GLU A 358 0.59 -36.32 -10.27
C GLU A 358 0.64 -34.85 -9.88
N ASP A 359 0.36 -34.55 -8.62
CA ASP A 359 0.45 -33.21 -8.03
C ASP A 359 1.50 -33.21 -6.89
N PRO A 360 1.97 -32.05 -6.43
CA PRO A 360 2.92 -31.97 -5.33
C PRO A 360 2.43 -32.68 -4.05
N ASP A 361 1.12 -32.66 -3.78
CA ASP A 361 0.54 -33.33 -2.61
C ASP A 361 0.60 -34.87 -2.70
N SER A 362 0.42 -35.44 -3.91
CA SER A 362 0.48 -36.90 -4.13
C SER A 362 1.91 -37.42 -4.27
N TRP A 363 2.78 -36.69 -4.96
CA TRP A 363 4.12 -37.16 -5.30
C TRP A 363 5.15 -36.89 -4.20
N ILE A 364 5.11 -35.73 -3.54
CA ILE A 364 6.10 -35.38 -2.51
C ILE A 364 5.74 -36.07 -1.20
N ILE A 365 6.62 -36.93 -0.71
CA ILE A 365 6.48 -37.60 0.58
C ILE A 365 7.17 -36.81 1.68
N ASP A 366 8.40 -36.37 1.45
CA ASP A 366 9.29 -35.71 2.40
C ASP A 366 10.23 -34.69 1.72
N LYS A 367 11.13 -34.10 2.50
CA LYS A 367 12.14 -33.16 1.98
C LYS A 367 13.10 -33.79 0.98
N GLY A 368 13.34 -35.11 1.06
CA GLY A 368 14.20 -35.82 0.14
C GLY A 368 13.62 -35.83 -1.26
N HIS A 369 12.32 -36.15 -1.39
CA HIS A 369 11.60 -36.06 -2.66
C HIS A 369 11.60 -34.64 -3.21
N PHE A 370 11.30 -33.66 -2.37
CA PHE A 370 11.35 -32.26 -2.79
C PHE A 370 12.74 -31.87 -3.32
N SER A 371 13.81 -32.37 -2.72
CA SER A 371 15.19 -32.07 -3.13
C SER A 371 15.59 -32.73 -4.46
N GLN A 372 14.91 -33.78 -4.88
CA GLN A 372 15.13 -34.43 -6.18
C GLN A 372 14.58 -33.63 -7.35
N MET A 373 13.60 -32.75 -7.09
CA MET A 373 13.04 -31.88 -8.10
C MET A 373 14.06 -30.84 -8.56
N ARG A 374 14.45 -30.90 -9.84
CA ARG A 374 15.37 -29.92 -10.44
C ARG A 374 14.67 -28.56 -10.59
N GLU A 375 15.40 -27.51 -10.25
CA GLU A 375 14.96 -26.14 -10.46
C GLU A 375 15.66 -25.58 -11.70
N GLU A 376 14.90 -24.94 -12.57
CA GLU A 376 15.35 -24.36 -13.83
C GLU A 376 14.82 -22.94 -13.94
N GLU A 377 15.58 -22.01 -14.53
CA GLU A 377 15.11 -20.66 -14.80
C GLU A 377 13.99 -20.69 -15.86
N PHE A 378 12.94 -19.91 -15.64
CA PHE A 378 11.71 -19.98 -16.43
C PHE A 378 11.94 -19.77 -17.94
N VAL A 379 12.86 -18.89 -18.33
CA VAL A 379 13.13 -18.63 -19.75
C VAL A 379 13.65 -19.88 -20.46
N PHE A 380 14.61 -20.60 -19.85
CA PHE A 380 15.14 -21.84 -20.42
C PHE A 380 14.14 -23.00 -20.33
N TRP A 381 13.43 -23.11 -19.23
CA TRP A 381 12.34 -24.06 -19.08
C TRP A 381 11.24 -23.84 -20.14
N TYR A 382 10.89 -22.56 -20.40
CA TYR A 382 9.93 -22.20 -21.43
C TYR A 382 10.39 -22.63 -22.83
N CYS A 383 11.65 -22.33 -23.20
CA CYS A 383 12.23 -22.77 -24.45
C CYS A 383 12.12 -24.29 -24.59
N ARG A 384 12.54 -25.04 -23.57
CA ARG A 384 12.57 -26.50 -23.57
C ARG A 384 11.17 -27.13 -23.67
N ARG A 385 10.20 -26.54 -23.02
CA ARG A 385 8.83 -27.09 -22.97
C ARG A 385 7.96 -26.66 -24.14
N ARG A 386 8.23 -25.50 -24.71
CA ARG A 386 7.39 -24.96 -25.76
C ARG A 386 7.93 -25.20 -27.17
N TYR A 387 9.23 -25.15 -27.33
CA TYR A 387 9.83 -25.18 -28.67
C TYR A 387 10.86 -26.28 -28.85
N TRP A 388 11.88 -26.37 -28.00
CA TRP A 388 13.08 -27.18 -28.23
C TRP A 388 13.41 -28.02 -27.02
N ALA A 389 13.16 -29.33 -27.12
CA ALA A 389 13.55 -30.29 -26.07
C ALA A 389 15.09 -30.44 -25.98
N SER A 390 15.79 -30.32 -27.11
CA SER A 390 17.24 -30.30 -27.21
C SER A 390 17.74 -29.09 -28.03
N PRO A 391 19.02 -28.67 -27.88
CA PRO A 391 19.61 -27.62 -28.71
C PRO A 391 19.64 -27.92 -30.20
N GLU A 392 19.62 -29.20 -30.59
CA GLU A 392 19.62 -29.65 -31.97
C GLU A 392 18.29 -29.42 -32.67
N ASP A 393 17.17 -29.42 -31.94
CA ASP A 393 15.82 -29.31 -32.49
C ASP A 393 15.61 -28.00 -33.25
N ILE A 394 16.34 -26.94 -32.91
CA ILE A 394 16.26 -25.64 -33.60
C ILE A 394 16.74 -25.71 -35.07
N GLU A 395 17.68 -26.61 -35.34
CA GLU A 395 18.25 -26.77 -36.70
C GLU A 395 17.27 -27.52 -37.63
N GLU A 396 16.29 -28.25 -37.05
CA GLU A 396 15.27 -28.97 -37.83
C GLU A 396 14.10 -28.07 -38.24
N LEU A 397 13.97 -26.88 -37.63
CA LEU A 397 12.89 -25.93 -37.93
C LEU A 397 13.09 -25.21 -39.24
N THR A 398 11.99 -24.86 -39.90
CA THR A 398 12.02 -23.87 -40.99
C THR A 398 12.54 -22.53 -40.46
N THR A 399 13.05 -21.67 -41.37
CA THR A 399 13.49 -20.33 -40.96
C THR A 399 12.35 -19.50 -40.38
N GLU A 400 11.13 -19.68 -40.87
CA GLU A 400 9.92 -18.96 -40.41
C GLU A 400 9.55 -19.40 -38.96
N ASP A 401 9.40 -20.69 -38.71
CA ASP A 401 9.08 -21.24 -37.40
C ASP A 401 10.13 -20.88 -36.34
N ARG A 402 11.41 -20.93 -36.73
CA ARG A 402 12.53 -20.53 -35.88
C ARG A 402 12.47 -19.04 -35.51
N LEU A 403 12.18 -18.16 -36.45
CA LEU A 403 12.06 -16.73 -36.20
C LEU A 403 10.85 -16.41 -35.32
N GLU A 404 9.73 -17.14 -35.50
CA GLU A 404 8.55 -17.00 -34.63
C GLU A 404 8.88 -17.40 -33.19
N ALA A 405 9.54 -18.54 -32.98
CA ALA A 405 9.96 -18.99 -31.67
C ALA A 405 10.94 -18.01 -31.00
N ILE A 406 11.96 -17.54 -31.74
CA ILE A 406 12.90 -16.50 -31.27
C ILE A 406 12.17 -15.22 -30.90
N SER A 407 11.17 -14.80 -31.67
CA SER A 407 10.38 -13.60 -31.41
C SER A 407 9.57 -13.72 -30.11
N ASP A 408 8.96 -14.86 -29.89
CA ASP A 408 8.20 -15.12 -28.67
C ASP A 408 9.11 -15.14 -27.43
N ILE A 409 10.28 -15.77 -27.51
CA ILE A 409 11.27 -15.78 -26.42
C ILE A 409 11.85 -14.37 -26.19
N CYS A 410 12.12 -13.60 -27.24
CA CYS A 410 12.54 -12.20 -27.09
C CYS A 410 11.45 -11.37 -26.39
N SER A 411 10.17 -11.67 -26.59
CA SER A 411 9.09 -11.01 -25.85
C SER A 411 9.14 -11.29 -24.35
N LEU A 412 9.54 -12.51 -23.94
CA LEU A 412 9.79 -12.81 -22.52
C LEU A 412 10.97 -12.03 -21.96
N LEU A 413 12.07 -11.95 -22.73
CA LEU A 413 13.25 -11.18 -22.31
C LEU A 413 12.91 -9.70 -22.08
N MET A 414 12.04 -9.11 -22.92
CA MET A 414 11.58 -7.72 -22.78
C MET A 414 10.77 -7.49 -21.49
N MET A 415 10.17 -8.52 -20.89
CA MET A 415 9.46 -8.41 -19.61
C MET A 415 10.42 -8.33 -18.41
N ILE A 416 11.69 -8.70 -18.58
CA ILE A 416 12.71 -8.68 -17.54
C ILE A 416 13.23 -7.25 -17.35
N ARG A 417 13.01 -6.67 -16.17
CA ARG A 417 13.39 -5.27 -15.89
C ARG A 417 14.89 -5.05 -15.69
N ASP A 418 15.59 -6.09 -15.24
CA ASP A 418 17.03 -6.07 -15.00
C ASP A 418 17.76 -6.33 -16.32
N GLU A 419 18.41 -5.30 -16.86
CA GLU A 419 19.13 -5.38 -18.13
C GLU A 419 20.33 -6.35 -18.10
N ASP A 420 21.02 -6.45 -16.97
CA ASP A 420 22.15 -7.38 -16.83
C ASP A 420 21.67 -8.82 -16.87
N LEU A 421 20.57 -9.11 -16.18
CA LEU A 421 19.92 -10.42 -16.22
C LEU A 421 19.37 -10.73 -17.62
N GLN A 422 18.73 -9.76 -18.29
CA GLN A 422 18.25 -9.90 -19.67
C GLN A 422 19.40 -10.25 -20.62
N ASN A 423 20.52 -9.53 -20.53
CA ASN A 423 21.71 -9.76 -21.36
C ASN A 423 22.38 -11.11 -21.06
N SER A 424 22.38 -11.53 -19.79
CA SER A 424 22.89 -12.85 -19.38
C SER A 424 22.07 -13.98 -19.99
N TYR A 425 20.73 -13.89 -19.93
CA TYR A 425 19.85 -14.88 -20.55
C TYR A 425 20.00 -14.91 -22.08
N LEU A 426 20.05 -13.75 -22.71
CA LEU A 426 20.28 -13.67 -24.16
C LEU A 426 21.62 -14.33 -24.56
N SER A 427 22.69 -14.06 -23.81
CA SER A 427 24.01 -14.66 -24.07
C SER A 427 23.99 -16.17 -23.94
N THR A 428 23.29 -16.68 -22.93
CA THR A 428 23.12 -18.13 -22.72
C THR A 428 22.28 -18.78 -23.82
N LEU A 429 21.18 -18.13 -24.24
CA LEU A 429 20.33 -18.59 -25.36
C LEU A 429 21.13 -18.65 -26.67
N ILE A 430 21.93 -17.61 -26.96
CA ILE A 430 22.78 -17.56 -28.14
C ILE A 430 23.85 -18.67 -28.10
N SER A 431 24.47 -18.92 -26.94
CA SER A 431 25.48 -19.95 -26.81
C SER A 431 24.90 -21.36 -26.96
N THR A 432 23.68 -21.58 -26.46
CA THR A 432 22.99 -22.87 -26.49
C THR A 432 22.38 -23.17 -27.85
N TYR A 433 21.63 -22.24 -28.40
CA TYR A 433 20.83 -22.41 -29.61
C TYR A 433 21.45 -21.79 -30.87
N LYS A 434 22.64 -21.19 -30.78
CA LYS A 434 23.34 -20.52 -31.88
C LYS A 434 22.55 -19.36 -32.49
N HIS A 435 22.53 -19.17 -33.79
CA HIS A 435 21.75 -18.15 -34.56
C HIS A 435 21.84 -16.71 -34.01
N ARG A 436 23.04 -16.29 -33.55
CA ARG A 436 23.28 -14.97 -32.89
C ARG A 436 22.64 -13.79 -33.61
N ARG A 437 22.72 -13.76 -34.94
CA ARG A 437 22.19 -12.65 -35.74
C ARG A 437 20.67 -12.55 -35.61
N GLU A 438 19.97 -13.67 -35.71
CA GLU A 438 18.51 -13.73 -35.59
C GLU A 438 18.02 -13.26 -34.21
N TRP A 439 18.68 -13.71 -33.14
CA TRP A 439 18.40 -13.26 -31.78
C TRP A 439 18.59 -11.75 -31.59
N MET A 440 19.75 -11.23 -32.04
CA MET A 440 20.07 -9.81 -31.86
C MET A 440 19.17 -8.88 -32.70
N ASP A 441 18.89 -9.26 -33.96
CA ASP A 441 18.04 -8.47 -34.83
C ASP A 441 16.58 -8.46 -34.35
N THR A 442 16.09 -9.59 -33.82
CA THR A 442 14.73 -9.70 -33.31
C THR A 442 14.55 -8.91 -32.01
N LEU A 443 15.48 -9.02 -31.05
CA LEU A 443 15.42 -8.24 -29.81
C LEU A 443 15.53 -6.73 -30.09
N LYS A 444 16.37 -6.33 -31.03
CA LYS A 444 16.49 -4.93 -31.44
C LYS A 444 15.17 -4.40 -32.02
N ARG A 445 14.52 -5.19 -32.91
CA ARG A 445 13.19 -4.84 -33.43
C ARG A 445 12.14 -4.72 -32.35
N ALA A 446 12.11 -5.64 -31.38
CA ALA A 446 11.19 -5.58 -30.26
C ALA A 446 11.40 -4.32 -29.40
N LYS A 447 12.64 -3.95 -29.09
CA LYS A 447 12.98 -2.71 -28.36
C LYS A 447 12.53 -1.45 -29.10
N VAL A 448 12.73 -1.41 -30.42
CA VAL A 448 12.30 -0.28 -31.25
C VAL A 448 10.78 -0.19 -31.32
N ALA A 449 10.09 -1.32 -31.42
CA ALA A 449 8.62 -1.35 -31.42
C ALA A 449 8.03 -0.83 -30.11
N GLU A 450 8.57 -1.24 -28.96
CA GLU A 450 8.14 -0.75 -27.63
C GLU A 450 8.34 0.77 -27.49
N LEU A 451 9.48 1.29 -27.94
CA LEU A 451 9.75 2.73 -27.93
C LEU A 451 8.78 3.51 -28.83
N SER A 452 8.46 2.97 -30.02
CA SER A 452 7.51 3.61 -30.95
C SER A 452 6.08 3.58 -30.41
N GLU A 453 5.64 2.52 -29.72
CA GLU A 453 4.33 2.47 -29.08
C GLU A 453 4.20 3.50 -27.95
N LYS A 454 5.24 3.66 -27.12
CA LYS A 454 5.28 4.69 -26.07
C LYS A 454 5.19 6.10 -26.68
N GLN A 455 5.97 6.38 -27.72
CA GLN A 455 5.93 7.67 -28.42
C GLN A 455 4.59 7.93 -29.11
N GLU A 456 3.93 6.89 -29.63
CA GLU A 456 2.61 7.02 -30.25
C GLU A 456 1.51 7.26 -29.20
N ALA A 457 1.60 6.67 -28.01
CA ALA A 457 0.70 6.94 -26.88
C ALA A 457 0.84 8.38 -26.39
N GLU A 458 2.06 8.90 -26.27
CA GLU A 458 2.35 10.29 -25.96
C GLU A 458 1.78 11.23 -27.04
N ARG A 459 2.03 10.94 -28.33
CA ARG A 459 1.49 11.70 -29.47
C ARG A 459 -0.03 11.72 -29.50
N LYS A 460 -0.73 10.64 -29.12
CA LYS A 460 -2.20 10.61 -29.03
C LYS A 460 -2.72 11.52 -27.91
N GLY A 461 -2.01 11.59 -26.78
CA GLY A 461 -2.30 12.53 -25.70
C GLY A 461 -2.16 13.98 -26.14
N ASP A 462 -1.05 14.30 -26.80
CA ASP A 462 -0.76 15.63 -27.36
C ASP A 462 -1.74 16.01 -28.46
N ALA A 463 -2.10 15.09 -29.35
CA ALA A 463 -3.08 15.31 -30.40
C ALA A 463 -4.47 15.65 -29.85
N ARG A 464 -4.89 15.02 -28.76
CA ARG A 464 -6.15 15.33 -28.08
C ARG A 464 -6.11 16.73 -27.45
N MET A 465 -5.04 17.09 -26.76
CA MET A 465 -4.85 18.41 -26.16
C MET A 465 -4.82 19.50 -27.24
N LEU A 466 -4.10 19.24 -28.33
CA LEU A 466 -4.03 20.15 -29.47
C LEU A 466 -5.40 20.36 -30.12
N SER A 467 -6.18 19.29 -30.32
CA SER A 467 -7.52 19.38 -30.94
C SER A 467 -8.54 20.10 -30.06
N GLU A 468 -8.48 19.93 -28.76
CA GLU A 468 -9.47 20.47 -27.81
C GLU A 468 -9.13 21.89 -27.35
N PHE A 469 -7.84 22.19 -27.09
CA PHE A 469 -7.37 23.45 -26.53
C PHE A 469 -6.42 24.23 -27.45
N GLY A 470 -5.92 23.61 -28.50
CA GLY A 470 -5.05 24.23 -29.50
C GLY A 470 -3.59 24.44 -29.09
N PHE A 471 -3.11 23.66 -28.10
CA PHE A 471 -1.71 23.66 -27.67
C PHE A 471 -1.27 22.27 -27.19
N THR A 472 0.03 22.09 -27.05
CA THR A 472 0.70 20.91 -26.50
C THR A 472 1.64 21.30 -25.36
N GLU A 473 2.08 20.32 -24.56
CA GLU A 473 3.01 20.51 -23.46
C GLU A 473 4.25 19.63 -23.63
N HIS A 474 5.41 20.25 -23.84
CA HIS A 474 6.71 19.55 -23.78
C HIS A 474 7.82 20.47 -23.28
N ASP A 475 8.89 19.91 -22.76
CA ASP A 475 10.06 20.63 -22.20
C ASP A 475 9.70 21.69 -21.14
N ASN A 476 8.70 21.42 -20.30
CA ASN A 476 8.12 22.36 -19.35
C ASN A 476 7.61 23.67 -19.98
N CYS A 477 7.18 23.65 -21.23
CA CYS A 477 6.66 24.78 -21.97
C CYS A 477 5.31 24.46 -22.61
N TYR A 478 4.56 25.50 -22.96
CA TYR A 478 3.35 25.39 -23.80
C TYR A 478 3.69 25.75 -25.24
N TRP A 479 3.23 24.91 -26.20
CA TRP A 479 3.49 25.05 -27.62
C TRP A 479 2.20 24.97 -28.44
N ALA A 480 2.17 25.63 -29.58
CA ALA A 480 1.09 25.49 -30.56
C ALA A 480 1.64 25.51 -31.98
N TYR A 481 0.80 25.18 -32.93
CA TYR A 481 1.15 25.26 -34.35
C TYR A 481 0.52 26.50 -35.00
N ASN A 482 1.30 27.23 -35.78
CA ASN A 482 0.79 28.31 -36.62
C ASN A 482 0.07 27.75 -37.86
N LYS A 483 -0.48 28.65 -38.70
CA LYS A 483 -1.18 28.25 -39.95
C LYS A 483 -0.29 27.55 -40.97
N GLU A 484 1.02 27.70 -40.83
CA GLU A 484 2.05 27.11 -41.69
C GLU A 484 2.56 25.76 -41.17
N GLY A 485 2.03 25.30 -40.02
CA GLY A 485 2.41 24.03 -39.36
C GLY A 485 3.70 24.09 -38.55
N SER A 486 4.28 25.29 -38.35
CA SER A 486 5.48 25.48 -37.54
C SER A 486 5.11 25.64 -36.05
N GLU A 487 5.94 25.08 -35.18
CA GLU A 487 5.75 25.22 -33.73
C GLU A 487 6.02 26.66 -33.27
N VAL A 488 5.13 27.16 -32.42
CA VAL A 488 5.20 28.48 -31.76
C VAL A 488 5.13 28.30 -30.26
N GLN A 489 6.16 28.74 -29.59
CA GLN A 489 6.24 28.69 -28.13
C GLN A 489 5.33 29.75 -27.48
N TRP A 490 4.47 29.33 -26.55
CA TRP A 490 3.60 30.22 -25.78
C TRP A 490 4.23 30.64 -24.44
N SER A 491 5.08 29.79 -23.85
CA SER A 491 5.76 30.06 -22.59
C SER A 491 7.10 29.34 -22.49
N ASN A 492 8.00 29.82 -21.64
CA ASN A 492 9.19 29.05 -21.21
C ASN A 492 8.96 28.32 -19.89
N PHE A 493 7.69 28.14 -19.45
CA PHE A 493 7.31 27.49 -18.22
C PHE A 493 6.02 26.68 -18.40
N LYS A 494 5.79 25.77 -17.45
CA LYS A 494 4.54 25.01 -17.26
C LYS A 494 3.93 25.34 -15.91
N LEU A 495 2.60 25.44 -15.87
CA LEU A 495 1.79 25.56 -14.65
C LEU A 495 1.14 24.21 -14.35
N LYS A 496 1.48 23.60 -13.22
CA LYS A 496 0.75 22.46 -12.67
C LYS A 496 -0.31 22.99 -11.72
N PRO A 497 -1.60 22.85 -12.04
CA PRO A 497 -2.66 23.35 -11.18
C PRO A 497 -2.77 22.50 -9.91
N LEU A 498 -2.92 23.17 -8.78
CA LEU A 498 -3.06 22.53 -7.47
C LEU A 498 -4.46 22.77 -6.92
N PHE A 499 -4.80 24.02 -6.57
CA PHE A 499 -6.10 24.38 -6.01
C PHE A 499 -6.66 25.68 -6.56
N HIS A 500 -7.97 25.71 -6.70
CA HIS A 500 -8.76 26.94 -6.85
C HIS A 500 -9.45 27.24 -5.51
N ILE A 501 -9.07 28.33 -4.88
CA ILE A 501 -9.66 28.81 -3.63
C ILE A 501 -10.89 29.65 -3.99
N ARG A 502 -12.06 29.16 -3.61
CA ARG A 502 -13.38 29.76 -3.93
C ARG A 502 -13.70 30.87 -2.94
N ASP A 503 -13.18 32.05 -3.16
CA ASP A 503 -13.56 33.24 -2.39
C ASP A 503 -14.40 34.17 -3.24
N ASP A 504 -15.53 34.66 -2.71
CA ASP A 504 -16.46 35.55 -3.44
C ASP A 504 -15.84 36.91 -3.77
N PHE A 505 -14.83 37.34 -3.01
CA PHE A 505 -14.23 38.68 -3.14
C PHE A 505 -12.82 38.61 -3.73
N ASN A 506 -12.04 37.56 -3.40
CA ASN A 506 -10.65 37.41 -3.85
C ASN A 506 -10.33 35.98 -4.15
N PRO A 507 -10.91 35.39 -5.22
CA PRO A 507 -10.57 34.03 -5.62
C PRO A 507 -9.13 33.94 -6.10
N VAL A 508 -8.39 32.92 -5.62
CA VAL A 508 -6.99 32.69 -6.00
C VAL A 508 -6.80 31.29 -6.51
N ARG A 509 -5.76 31.09 -7.32
CA ARG A 509 -5.34 29.77 -7.79
C ARG A 509 -3.92 29.49 -7.36
N LEU A 510 -3.72 28.32 -6.80
CA LEU A 510 -2.41 27.79 -6.41
C LEU A 510 -1.85 26.94 -7.55
N PHE A 511 -0.62 27.22 -7.93
CA PHE A 511 0.11 26.50 -8.96
C PHE A 511 1.51 26.14 -8.48
N GLU A 512 2.02 25.04 -9.00
CA GLU A 512 3.44 24.78 -9.07
C GLU A 512 3.93 25.21 -10.46
N ILE A 513 4.88 26.15 -10.53
CA ILE A 513 5.47 26.66 -11.77
C ILE A 513 6.87 26.08 -11.93
N LYS A 514 7.17 25.60 -13.14
CA LYS A 514 8.50 25.13 -13.52
C LYS A 514 8.83 25.66 -14.91
N ASN A 515 10.03 26.21 -15.08
CA ASN A 515 10.54 26.62 -16.39
C ASN A 515 11.33 25.47 -17.05
N ASN A 516 11.84 25.69 -18.25
CA ASN A 516 12.68 24.76 -19.01
C ASN A 516 14.16 24.73 -18.56
N SER A 517 14.51 25.42 -17.46
CA SER A 517 15.82 25.35 -16.83
C SER A 517 15.87 24.25 -15.76
N ASP A 518 17.07 23.96 -15.23
CA ASP A 518 17.29 22.99 -14.15
C ASP A 518 16.85 23.48 -12.77
N GLU A 519 16.20 24.66 -12.69
CA GLU A 519 15.68 25.18 -11.42
C GLU A 519 14.52 24.31 -10.87
N PRO A 520 14.46 24.12 -9.54
CA PRO A 520 13.36 23.39 -8.92
C PRO A 520 12.02 24.10 -9.12
N ALA A 521 10.95 23.36 -9.22
CA ALA A 521 9.60 23.89 -9.30
C ALA A 521 9.26 24.76 -8.05
N ARG A 522 8.51 25.84 -8.25
CA ARG A 522 8.13 26.78 -7.20
C ARG A 522 6.61 26.82 -7.03
N LEU A 523 6.16 26.89 -5.79
CA LEU A 523 4.77 27.14 -5.47
C LEU A 523 4.46 28.63 -5.65
N ILE A 524 3.37 28.96 -6.37
CA ILE A 524 2.91 30.33 -6.58
C ILE A 524 1.40 30.45 -6.36
N GLU A 525 0.99 31.63 -5.93
CA GLU A 525 -0.40 32.03 -5.85
C GLU A 525 -0.67 33.13 -6.87
N LEU A 526 -1.73 32.98 -7.67
CA LEU A 526 -2.18 33.95 -8.66
C LEU A 526 -3.65 34.31 -8.37
N ASN A 527 -3.92 35.59 -8.22
CA ASN A 527 -5.29 36.10 -8.13
C ASN A 527 -5.89 36.30 -9.53
N MET A 528 -7.20 36.61 -9.59
CA MET A 528 -7.89 36.73 -10.88
C MET A 528 -7.36 37.88 -11.72
N ASP A 529 -6.99 39.03 -11.10
CA ASP A 529 -6.42 40.17 -11.81
C ASP A 529 -5.06 39.89 -12.45
N GLU A 530 -4.28 38.96 -11.83
CA GLU A 530 -2.95 38.54 -12.31
C GLU A 530 -3.03 37.54 -13.44
N ILE A 531 -4.10 36.72 -13.54
CA ILE A 531 -4.15 35.58 -14.47
C ILE A 531 -5.12 35.81 -15.65
N THR A 532 -6.00 36.82 -15.63
CA THR A 532 -7.02 37.03 -16.69
C THR A 532 -6.51 37.77 -17.93
N SER A 533 -5.36 38.45 -17.87
CA SER A 533 -4.73 39.07 -19.04
C SER A 533 -3.26 38.67 -19.17
N SER A 534 -2.80 38.55 -20.40
CA SER A 534 -1.39 38.26 -20.72
C SER A 534 -0.44 39.32 -20.17
N SER A 535 -0.87 40.55 -20.11
CA SER A 535 -0.06 41.68 -19.61
C SER A 535 0.10 41.62 -18.09
N SER A 536 -0.96 41.35 -17.34
CA SER A 536 -0.92 41.14 -15.90
C SER A 536 -0.11 39.91 -15.50
N LEU A 537 -0.34 38.81 -16.20
CA LEU A 537 0.40 37.57 -15.98
C LEU A 537 1.90 37.77 -16.20
N ARG A 538 2.32 38.41 -17.31
CA ARG A 538 3.73 38.73 -17.56
C ARG A 538 4.33 39.59 -16.42
N LYS A 539 3.65 40.63 -16.00
CA LYS A 539 4.10 41.54 -14.90
C LYS A 539 4.32 40.72 -13.62
N ARG A 540 3.39 39.85 -13.29
CA ARG A 540 3.49 39.00 -12.09
C ARG A 540 4.62 38.01 -12.18
N LEU A 541 4.76 37.32 -13.30
CA LEU A 541 5.77 36.28 -13.52
C LEU A 541 7.18 36.83 -13.54
N PHE A 542 7.42 37.97 -14.19
CA PHE A 542 8.70 38.68 -14.13
C PHE A 542 9.12 39.09 -12.69
N GLY A 543 8.14 39.33 -11.82
CA GLY A 543 8.40 39.65 -10.41
C GLY A 543 8.84 38.45 -9.56
N ILE A 544 8.68 37.24 -10.03
CA ILE A 544 9.00 36.02 -9.27
C ILE A 544 10.18 35.20 -9.82
N GLY A 545 10.58 35.44 -11.07
CA GLY A 545 11.72 34.74 -11.68
C GLY A 545 11.73 34.83 -13.20
N ASP A 546 12.53 33.98 -13.84
CA ASP A 546 12.66 33.90 -15.28
C ASP A 546 11.52 33.05 -15.90
N TYR A 547 10.29 33.61 -15.82
CA TYR A 547 9.07 32.99 -16.38
C TYR A 547 8.44 33.93 -17.41
N VAL A 548 8.41 33.52 -18.67
CA VAL A 548 7.96 34.34 -19.79
C VAL A 548 6.72 33.77 -20.44
N TRP A 549 5.60 34.50 -20.43
CA TRP A 549 4.42 34.23 -21.23
C TRP A 549 4.50 35.02 -22.52
N MET A 550 4.59 34.34 -23.69
CA MET A 550 4.79 34.97 -25.00
C MET A 550 3.51 35.10 -25.82
N ALA A 551 2.48 34.33 -25.49
CA ALA A 551 1.23 34.29 -26.23
C ALA A 551 0.27 35.47 -25.88
N ARG A 552 -0.86 35.56 -26.62
CA ARG A 552 -1.90 36.59 -26.46
C ARG A 552 -2.99 36.13 -25.48
N ASP A 553 -3.95 37.01 -25.17
CA ASP A 553 -5.04 36.72 -24.25
C ASP A 553 -5.94 35.55 -24.70
N GLU A 554 -6.19 35.41 -26.01
CA GLU A 554 -6.96 34.27 -26.53
C GLU A 554 -6.35 32.92 -26.17
N GLN A 555 -5.03 32.81 -26.25
CA GLN A 555 -4.29 31.61 -25.89
C GLN A 555 -4.28 31.38 -24.37
N LEU A 556 -4.18 32.47 -23.61
CA LEU A 556 -4.28 32.42 -22.15
C LEU A 556 -5.65 31.90 -21.70
N ILE A 557 -6.75 32.33 -22.31
CA ILE A 557 -8.10 31.83 -22.02
C ILE A 557 -8.20 30.32 -22.29
N LYS A 558 -7.60 29.81 -23.38
CA LYS A 558 -7.57 28.38 -23.68
C LYS A 558 -6.80 27.60 -22.63
N LEU A 559 -5.63 28.10 -22.22
CA LEU A 559 -4.83 27.51 -21.14
C LEU A 559 -5.62 27.49 -19.82
N LEU A 560 -6.27 28.59 -19.46
CA LEU A 560 -7.08 28.65 -18.23
C LEU A 560 -8.28 27.71 -18.27
N GLY A 561 -8.90 27.53 -19.43
CA GLY A 561 -9.96 26.56 -19.66
C GLY A 561 -9.50 25.12 -19.41
N TYR A 562 -8.31 24.75 -19.88
CA TYR A 562 -7.69 23.47 -19.62
C TYR A 562 -7.36 23.28 -18.12
N LEU A 563 -6.62 24.25 -17.55
CA LEU A 563 -6.22 24.19 -16.15
C LEU A 563 -7.44 24.11 -15.20
N GLY A 564 -8.54 24.81 -15.52
CA GLY A 564 -9.75 24.78 -14.73
C GLY A 564 -10.44 23.41 -14.64
N ARG A 565 -10.27 22.52 -15.64
CA ARG A 565 -10.85 21.17 -15.63
C ARG A 565 -10.11 20.20 -14.72
N VAL A 566 -8.84 20.44 -14.46
CA VAL A 566 -7.98 19.53 -13.69
C VAL A 566 -7.62 20.05 -12.30
N THR A 567 -8.17 21.24 -11.92
CA THR A 567 -7.87 21.89 -10.65
C THR A 567 -8.87 21.47 -9.57
N GLU A 568 -8.38 21.04 -8.41
CA GLU A 568 -9.22 20.85 -7.22
C GLU A 568 -9.67 22.17 -6.62
N THR A 569 -10.75 22.17 -5.82
CA THR A 569 -11.28 23.36 -5.16
C THR A 569 -11.18 23.28 -3.65
N ALA A 570 -10.97 24.43 -2.98
CA ALA A 570 -11.03 24.55 -1.54
C ALA A 570 -11.72 25.88 -1.15
N ASP A 571 -12.33 25.90 0.02
CA ASP A 571 -13.02 27.10 0.56
C ASP A 571 -12.11 27.82 1.55
N PRO A 572 -11.99 29.17 1.51
CA PRO A 572 -11.14 29.90 2.41
C PRO A 572 -11.74 29.98 3.81
N ILE A 573 -10.94 29.77 4.83
CA ILE A 573 -11.32 30.10 6.22
C ILE A 573 -11.02 31.58 6.45
N LYS A 574 -12.08 32.37 6.54
CA LYS A 574 -11.99 33.83 6.70
C LYS A 574 -11.72 34.27 8.14
N GLN A 575 -12.08 33.44 9.10
CA GLN A 575 -11.90 33.71 10.52
C GLN A 575 -11.53 32.44 11.27
N LEU A 576 -10.46 32.48 12.03
CA LEU A 576 -10.07 31.37 12.89
C LEU A 576 -11.06 31.17 14.03
N GLY A 577 -11.05 29.98 14.63
CA GLY A 577 -11.97 29.57 15.67
C GLY A 577 -13.05 28.62 15.16
N TRP A 578 -14.23 28.61 15.78
CA TRP A 578 -15.31 27.70 15.45
C TRP A 578 -15.91 27.97 14.08
N GLN A 579 -15.99 26.94 13.25
CA GLN A 579 -16.56 26.99 11.92
C GLN A 579 -17.98 26.40 11.90
N ARG A 580 -18.84 26.89 11.01
CA ARG A 580 -20.23 26.40 10.86
C ARG A 580 -20.29 24.92 10.46
N GLU A 581 -19.27 24.46 9.77
CA GLU A 581 -19.08 23.09 9.28
C GLU A 581 -18.76 22.11 10.41
N GLY A 582 -18.59 22.56 11.66
CA GLY A 582 -18.48 21.71 12.83
C GLY A 582 -17.04 21.43 13.32
N PHE A 583 -16.07 22.26 12.96
CA PHE A 583 -14.69 22.15 13.41
C PHE A 583 -14.14 23.48 13.98
N TYR A 584 -13.05 23.41 14.73
CA TYR A 584 -12.38 24.57 15.30
C TYR A 584 -11.04 24.82 14.59
N ALA A 585 -10.91 25.95 13.88
CA ALA A 585 -9.76 26.29 13.05
C ALA A 585 -8.69 27.09 13.81
N PHE A 586 -7.45 26.69 13.66
CA PHE A 586 -6.22 27.40 14.00
C PHE A 586 -5.46 27.77 12.72
N CYS A 587 -4.43 28.60 12.81
CA CYS A 587 -3.67 28.99 11.62
C CYS A 587 -2.87 27.85 10.99
N ASN A 588 -2.61 26.78 11.73
CA ASN A 588 -1.81 25.62 11.31
C ASN A 588 -2.61 24.32 11.22
N GLY A 589 -3.94 24.37 11.34
CA GLY A 589 -4.82 23.20 11.26
C GLY A 589 -6.16 23.41 11.94
N ALA A 590 -6.88 22.34 12.22
CA ALA A 590 -8.17 22.39 12.91
C ALA A 590 -8.35 21.23 13.88
N ILE A 591 -9.27 21.37 14.83
CA ILE A 591 -9.81 20.28 15.64
C ILE A 591 -11.18 19.92 15.08
N GLU A 592 -11.32 18.72 14.55
CA GLU A 592 -12.56 18.10 14.08
C GLU A 592 -12.84 16.89 14.96
N ASP A 593 -14.02 16.78 15.56
CA ASP A 593 -14.43 15.68 16.45
C ASP A 593 -13.39 15.32 17.55
N GLY A 594 -12.75 16.34 18.12
CA GLY A 594 -11.75 16.21 19.17
C GLY A 594 -10.36 15.79 18.68
N SER A 595 -10.13 15.72 17.37
CA SER A 595 -8.84 15.36 16.76
C SER A 595 -8.22 16.53 16.04
N TRP A 596 -6.88 16.58 16.14
CA TRP A 596 -6.09 17.57 15.44
C TRP A 596 -5.84 17.21 13.99
N MET A 597 -6.19 18.08 13.05
CA MET A 597 -5.98 17.97 11.62
C MET A 597 -5.07 19.13 11.15
N PRO A 598 -3.79 18.85 10.78
CA PRO A 598 -2.88 19.87 10.30
C PRO A 598 -3.20 20.27 8.86
N ILE A 599 -2.75 21.47 8.45
CA ILE A 599 -2.71 21.87 7.03
C ILE A 599 -1.54 21.16 6.32
N ASP A 600 -1.65 21.01 5.01
CA ASP A 600 -0.53 20.63 4.15
C ASP A 600 0.39 21.84 3.83
N ASP A 601 1.48 21.60 3.08
CA ASP A 601 2.44 22.65 2.65
C ASP A 601 1.79 23.82 1.89
N MET A 602 0.68 23.55 1.22
CA MET A 602 -0.08 24.58 0.48
C MET A 602 -1.04 25.37 1.37
N GLY A 603 -1.20 25.00 2.63
CA GLY A 603 -2.17 25.56 3.54
C GLY A 603 -3.56 24.94 3.40
N ILE A 604 -3.68 23.79 2.76
CA ILE A 604 -4.96 23.09 2.59
C ILE A 604 -5.23 22.18 3.77
N LEU A 605 -6.40 22.37 4.36
CA LEU A 605 -6.96 21.54 5.41
C LEU A 605 -8.00 20.61 4.79
N ARG A 606 -7.83 19.29 4.98
CA ARG A 606 -8.73 18.26 4.45
C ARG A 606 -9.54 17.67 5.61
N LEU A 607 -10.83 17.98 5.63
CA LEU A 607 -11.78 17.54 6.67
C LEU A 607 -12.92 16.72 6.05
N THR A 608 -13.71 16.08 6.89
CA THR A 608 -14.96 15.41 6.47
C THR A 608 -15.93 16.37 5.79
N ALA A 609 -16.00 17.61 6.26
CA ALA A 609 -16.85 18.66 5.70
C ALA A 609 -16.36 19.21 4.35
N GLY A 610 -15.10 18.93 3.95
CA GLY A 610 -14.53 19.44 2.70
C GLY A 610 -13.07 19.84 2.78
N LYS A 611 -12.62 20.59 1.76
CA LYS A 611 -11.25 21.11 1.68
C LYS A 611 -11.28 22.62 1.97
N PHE A 612 -10.44 23.05 2.90
CA PHE A 612 -10.39 24.43 3.36
C PHE A 612 -8.98 25.00 3.21
N TYR A 613 -8.87 26.30 3.03
CA TYR A 613 -7.60 27.00 2.86
C TYR A 613 -7.27 27.89 4.05
N LEU A 614 -6.10 27.69 4.64
CA LEU A 614 -5.52 28.43 5.76
C LEU A 614 -4.15 28.98 5.33
N PRO A 615 -4.06 30.19 4.77
CA PRO A 615 -2.84 30.70 4.13
C PRO A 615 -1.71 31.02 5.10
N ALA A 616 -2.00 31.33 6.36
CA ALA A 616 -1.04 31.90 7.31
C ALA A 616 0.23 31.07 7.52
N MET A 617 0.10 29.74 7.57
CA MET A 617 1.19 28.81 7.80
C MET A 617 1.54 27.97 6.57
N SER A 618 0.99 28.30 5.39
CA SER A 618 1.38 27.69 4.13
C SER A 618 2.84 27.97 3.81
N LYS A 619 3.48 27.13 2.99
CA LYS A 619 4.86 27.30 2.52
C LYS A 619 5.11 28.67 1.86
N LEU A 620 4.07 29.29 1.30
CA LEU A 620 4.13 30.62 0.70
C LEU A 620 4.26 31.74 1.75
N ASN A 621 3.63 31.57 2.91
CA ASN A 621 3.40 32.68 3.85
C ASN A 621 4.04 32.49 5.23
N LYS A 622 4.40 31.25 5.61
CA LYS A 622 4.89 30.93 6.98
C LYS A 622 6.11 31.76 7.41
N ASP A 623 7.01 32.04 6.48
CA ASP A 623 8.27 32.78 6.76
C ASP A 623 8.10 34.29 6.59
N SER A 624 6.97 34.80 6.11
CA SER A 624 6.69 36.23 6.01
C SER A 624 6.46 36.83 7.39
N ARG A 625 7.17 37.89 7.72
CA ARG A 625 7.01 38.64 8.98
C ARG A 625 5.88 39.66 8.94
N GLU A 626 5.39 40.00 7.76
CA GLU A 626 4.41 41.06 7.53
C GLU A 626 3.00 40.51 7.25
N LEU A 627 2.89 39.30 6.71
CA LEU A 627 1.61 38.70 6.38
C LEU A 627 1.10 37.81 7.50
N TYR A 628 -0.18 37.89 7.78
CA TYR A 628 -0.91 37.05 8.72
C TYR A 628 -0.33 37.06 10.16
N VAL A 629 0.14 38.23 10.61
CA VAL A 629 0.83 38.42 11.92
C VAL A 629 -0.08 38.02 13.08
N SER A 630 -1.35 38.39 13.01
CA SER A 630 -2.34 38.10 14.05
C SER A 630 -2.75 36.63 14.02
N GLU A 631 -3.00 36.09 12.82
CA GLU A 631 -3.45 34.71 12.62
C GLU A 631 -2.36 33.73 13.03
N LYS A 632 -1.09 34.01 12.73
CA LYS A 632 0.07 33.17 13.10
C LYS A 632 0.22 32.98 14.61
N LYS A 633 -0.30 33.90 15.41
CA LYS A 633 -0.31 33.78 16.87
C LYS A 633 -1.37 32.77 17.35
N PHE A 634 -2.45 32.60 16.57
CA PHE A 634 -3.53 31.65 16.87
C PHE A 634 -3.19 30.25 16.37
N ARG A 635 -2.16 29.68 16.95
CA ARG A 635 -1.54 28.43 16.54
C ARG A 635 -1.80 27.32 17.56
N HIS A 636 -2.20 26.15 17.11
CA HIS A 636 -2.21 24.96 17.96
C HIS A 636 -0.79 24.41 18.11
N GLU A 637 -0.31 24.36 19.33
CA GLU A 637 0.97 23.73 19.69
C GLU A 637 0.72 22.48 20.51
N LYS A 638 1.47 21.41 20.22
CA LYS A 638 1.46 20.24 21.10
C LYS A 638 2.01 20.66 22.45
N MET A 639 1.29 20.35 23.53
CA MET A 639 1.78 20.51 24.87
C MET A 639 3.10 19.76 25.04
N VAL A 640 4.07 20.42 25.64
CA VAL A 640 5.35 19.85 26.07
C VAL A 640 5.11 18.84 27.18
N ASP A 641 5.98 17.85 27.30
CA ASP A 641 5.94 16.84 28.36
C ASP A 641 5.81 17.49 29.75
N ASN A 642 4.80 17.07 30.48
CA ASN A 642 4.37 17.54 31.79
C ASN A 642 3.47 18.79 31.79
N PRO A 643 2.29 18.74 31.16
CA PRO A 643 1.36 19.85 31.19
C PRO A 643 0.79 20.08 32.59
N THR A 644 0.76 21.32 33.04
CA THR A 644 -0.09 21.72 34.19
C THR A 644 -1.54 21.38 33.82
N SER A 645 -2.24 20.62 34.64
CA SER A 645 -3.63 20.29 34.38
C SER A 645 -4.49 21.56 34.34
N GLN A 646 -5.57 21.56 33.55
CA GLN A 646 -6.48 22.70 33.44
C GLN A 646 -7.03 23.12 34.82
N SER A 647 -7.31 22.15 35.68
CA SER A 647 -7.75 22.39 37.07
C SER A 647 -6.67 23.07 37.91
N GLU A 648 -5.41 22.70 37.77
CA GLU A 648 -4.29 23.31 38.45
C GLU A 648 -4.04 24.74 37.97
N PHE A 649 -4.12 24.97 36.67
CA PHE A 649 -4.04 26.31 36.08
C PHE A 649 -5.17 27.20 36.61
N PHE A 650 -6.42 26.74 36.59
CA PHE A 650 -7.55 27.50 37.07
C PHE A 650 -7.42 27.80 38.58
N ALA A 651 -6.94 26.85 39.36
CA ALA A 651 -6.66 27.06 40.79
C ALA A 651 -5.62 28.17 41.01
N LYS A 652 -4.53 28.18 40.21
CA LYS A 652 -3.50 29.24 40.26
C LYS A 652 -4.04 30.60 39.84
N VAL A 653 -4.86 30.68 38.78
CA VAL A 653 -5.50 31.94 38.39
C VAL A 653 -6.41 32.49 39.49
N VAL A 654 -7.19 31.65 40.14
CA VAL A 654 -8.04 32.06 41.27
C VAL A 654 -7.20 32.47 42.49
N GLN A 655 -6.08 31.77 42.75
CA GLN A 655 -5.14 32.12 43.81
C GLN A 655 -4.54 33.51 43.64
N VAL A 656 -4.18 33.88 42.37
CA VAL A 656 -3.54 35.16 42.05
C VAL A 656 -4.54 36.31 41.99
N PHE A 657 -5.70 36.11 41.34
CA PHE A 657 -6.66 37.18 41.00
C PHE A 657 -7.93 37.16 41.93
N GLY A 658 -8.00 36.24 42.86
CA GLY A 658 -9.11 36.09 43.80
C GLY A 658 -10.36 35.43 43.18
N ASP A 659 -11.43 35.35 43.98
CA ASP A 659 -12.65 34.63 43.58
C ASP A 659 -13.37 35.19 42.36
N ASN A 660 -13.22 36.47 42.10
CA ASN A 660 -13.80 37.13 40.90
C ASN A 660 -13.21 36.54 39.60
N ALA A 661 -12.01 35.94 39.67
CA ALA A 661 -11.41 35.28 38.52
C ALA A 661 -12.21 34.06 38.01
N LYS A 662 -13.01 33.43 38.90
CA LYS A 662 -13.91 32.33 38.52
C LYS A 662 -14.92 32.76 37.47
N VAL A 663 -15.49 33.98 37.60
CA VAL A 663 -16.40 34.55 36.59
C VAL A 663 -15.69 34.75 35.25
N GLY A 664 -14.47 35.28 35.27
CA GLY A 664 -13.67 35.48 34.07
C GLY A 664 -13.30 34.14 33.40
N LEU A 665 -12.95 33.11 34.19
CA LEU A 665 -12.68 31.76 33.65
C LEU A 665 -13.93 31.13 33.03
N CYS A 666 -15.10 31.27 33.68
CA CYS A 666 -16.37 30.78 33.11
C CYS A 666 -16.73 31.56 31.81
N PHE A 667 -16.52 32.88 31.79
CA PHE A 667 -16.72 33.64 30.59
C PHE A 667 -15.78 33.22 29.45
N TYR A 668 -14.53 33.01 29.78
CA TYR A 668 -13.50 32.50 28.86
C TYR A 668 -13.94 31.16 28.24
N ILE A 669 -14.34 30.19 29.04
CA ILE A 669 -14.84 28.89 28.55
C ILE A 669 -16.08 29.11 27.67
N ALA A 670 -17.02 30.00 28.06
CA ALA A 670 -18.21 30.30 27.28
C ALA A 670 -17.88 30.89 25.91
N THR A 671 -16.76 31.65 25.77
CA THR A 671 -16.35 32.19 24.46
C THR A 671 -15.96 31.10 23.46
N LEU A 672 -15.44 29.95 23.91
CA LEU A 672 -15.12 28.80 23.06
C LEU A 672 -16.40 28.17 22.45
N PHE A 673 -17.53 28.32 23.12
CA PHE A 673 -18.85 27.81 22.73
C PHE A 673 -19.84 28.93 22.33
N ARG A 674 -19.31 30.08 21.88
CA ARG A 674 -20.09 31.29 21.62
C ARG A 674 -21.30 31.02 20.72
N ASP A 675 -21.13 30.26 19.64
CA ASP A 675 -22.19 29.97 18.68
C ASP A 675 -23.31 29.13 19.29
N ILE A 676 -22.96 28.17 20.14
CA ILE A 676 -23.92 27.35 20.88
C ILE A 676 -24.68 28.20 21.88
N VAL A 677 -23.99 29.11 22.60
CA VAL A 677 -24.62 30.04 23.56
C VAL A 677 -25.57 30.97 22.83
N ILE A 678 -25.14 31.59 21.71
CA ILE A 678 -26.02 32.49 20.93
C ILE A 678 -27.22 31.72 20.35
N GLY A 679 -27.00 30.51 19.83
CA GLY A 679 -28.07 29.67 19.30
C GLY A 679 -29.15 29.32 20.34
N LYS A 680 -28.78 29.14 21.59
CA LYS A 680 -29.70 28.84 22.70
C LYS A 680 -30.31 30.07 23.36
N SER A 681 -29.51 31.11 23.65
CA SER A 681 -29.92 32.28 24.44
C SER A 681 -30.19 33.54 23.59
N ARG A 682 -29.92 33.49 22.27
CA ARG A 682 -30.02 34.60 21.32
C ARG A 682 -29.14 35.81 21.65
N SER A 683 -28.26 35.71 22.62
CA SER A 683 -27.29 36.73 23.00
C SER A 683 -26.05 36.11 23.60
N PHE A 684 -24.96 36.87 23.60
CA PHE A 684 -23.73 36.49 24.29
C PHE A 684 -23.38 37.56 25.32
N PRO A 685 -23.08 37.22 26.59
CA PRO A 685 -22.79 38.21 27.63
C PRO A 685 -21.50 38.97 27.32
N LEU A 686 -21.40 40.19 27.87
CA LEU A 686 -20.19 40.98 27.88
C LEU A 686 -19.53 40.88 29.27
N LEU A 687 -18.21 40.56 29.30
CA LEU A 687 -17.46 40.64 30.54
C LEU A 687 -16.89 42.05 30.73
N ASN A 688 -17.34 42.73 31.78
CA ASN A 688 -16.79 44.02 32.16
C ASN A 688 -15.93 43.90 33.40
N ALA A 689 -14.60 44.10 33.25
CA ALA A 689 -13.66 44.10 34.35
C ALA A 689 -13.60 45.51 34.96
N PHE A 690 -14.28 45.72 36.07
CA PHE A 690 -14.32 47.00 36.80
C PHE A 690 -13.45 46.96 38.06
N GLY A 691 -12.76 48.08 38.37
CA GLY A 691 -11.91 48.21 39.55
C GLY A 691 -10.92 49.37 39.45
N PRO A 692 -10.26 49.78 40.56
CA PRO A 692 -9.30 50.89 40.58
C PRO A 692 -8.08 50.63 39.70
N LYS A 693 -7.33 51.69 39.37
CA LYS A 693 -6.09 51.59 38.61
C LYS A 693 -5.07 50.74 39.38
N GLY A 694 -4.40 49.82 38.70
CA GLY A 694 -3.35 48.95 39.28
C GLY A 694 -3.87 47.67 39.95
N CYS A 695 -5.16 47.34 39.94
CA CYS A 695 -5.70 46.11 40.51
C CYS A 695 -5.62 44.87 39.63
N GLY A 696 -4.76 44.87 38.58
CA GLY A 696 -4.47 43.66 37.79
C GLY A 696 -5.45 43.32 36.67
N LYS A 697 -6.43 44.20 36.30
CA LYS A 697 -7.44 43.94 35.26
C LYS A 697 -6.83 43.59 33.91
N THR A 698 -5.81 44.33 33.49
CA THR A 698 -5.13 44.12 32.21
C THR A 698 -4.32 42.79 32.23
N GLU A 699 -3.64 42.53 33.34
CA GLU A 699 -2.90 41.26 33.53
C GLU A 699 -3.82 40.02 33.54
N PHE A 700 -4.99 40.17 34.22
CA PHE A 700 -5.99 39.10 34.21
C PHE A 700 -6.52 38.85 32.79
N ALA A 701 -6.88 39.91 32.04
CA ALA A 701 -7.32 39.77 30.67
C ALA A 701 -6.22 39.15 29.77
N ALA A 702 -4.96 39.63 29.91
CA ALA A 702 -3.83 39.08 29.18
C ALA A 702 -3.56 37.59 29.51
N THR A 703 -3.68 37.19 30.78
CA THR A 703 -3.55 35.81 31.22
C THR A 703 -4.62 34.90 30.58
N LEU A 704 -5.88 35.36 30.48
CA LEU A 704 -6.92 34.61 29.80
C LEU A 704 -6.70 34.57 28.28
N MET A 705 -6.19 35.64 27.70
CA MET A 705 -5.92 35.72 26.26
C MET A 705 -4.75 34.86 25.81
N ASN A 706 -3.82 34.50 26.70
CA ASN A 706 -2.69 33.62 26.38
C ASN A 706 -3.12 32.20 25.93
N PHE A 707 -4.37 31.84 26.06
CA PHE A 707 -4.91 30.61 25.46
C PHE A 707 -5.24 30.75 23.97
N PHE A 708 -5.28 32.01 23.46
CA PHE A 708 -5.58 32.31 22.08
C PHE A 708 -4.37 32.87 21.33
N TYR A 709 -3.24 33.06 21.99
CA TYR A 709 -2.01 33.63 21.44
C TYR A 709 -0.78 32.84 21.80
#